data_7a73592d08fcb5e7535a3ecfb07e2fd1
#
_entry.id   7a73592d08fcb5e7535a3ecfb07e2fd1
#
_cell.length_a   1.000
_cell.length_b   1.000
_cell.length_c   1.000
_cell.angle_alpha   90.00
_cell.angle_beta   90.00
_cell.angle_gamma   90.00
#
_symmetry.space_group_name_H-M   'P 1'
#
loop_
_entity.id
_entity.type
_entity.pdbx_description
1 polymer ?
#
loop_
_entity_poly.entity_id
_entity_poly.type
_entity_poly.pdbx_seq_one_letter_code
_entity_poly.pdbx_strand_id
1 'polypeptide(L)'
;MHARWIEFPSACDIRTLSERIGFFKLWGNGVPMQQTPQRGVSLRAVGIGLLCCTALSLGESYGVLVVRGSAMAADYSTGAALVLFFLLILVLNPLARLLTGSRLDSRELATVYIMMIVAAAIPSWGFVMNLIPFLGGLFYYATPENDWAHSIHPHVADWLVVRDRTAIWKLFEGAARGEPVPWSLWLKPLRAWFFFIISIYFSTLCVLVMLRKQWMENERLLFPLATLPLELGRQEPDAWLPPLLRNYLTWIGFAVPFIMYGINGLHSYFNFFPFIQLNAYVRFLRDSIGLNLRPRFEVIGLSYLLSLDVSLGVWFFAFLSILHSGVERLLGWSIGPGQPYSMPATPSVAHMAQGAMFFLVFASIWSARRHLIAVVRSAVGRGRPIDDSGEILSYRTAVFGFLAASVFAVVWLSQTGLGYGSALFYYMLCIVTFIGLARIVSQAGLAYGVSPVAPPVFTVTALGPDVLGPSGLTALGMNFPWSADLRTFVMASTATGLKIAEVTRLESRRLFVAIALAILVTLISSTWIIMTLSYAYGGINLGGWGFGGLTQLTGNWIAHNILNPEGVYGWHLVYTGMGSALMAALTYLKTRFVGFPIHPIGLALGYTYPISQIWFSVFIAWLLKAVILKYGGAKGYRLLRPFFLGMVLGAFGAAGLWLAIDAWGGNANWFTL
;
A
#
# COMPACT_ATOMS: atom_id res chain seq x y z
N MET A 1 -18.47 20.07 -43.65
CA MET A 1 -17.38 19.18 -43.11
C MET A 1 -17.78 18.78 -41.71
N HIS A 2 -18.38 17.59 -41.55
CA HIS A 2 -18.82 17.06 -40.27
C HIS A 2 -17.66 16.31 -39.61
N ALA A 3 -17.20 16.80 -38.44
CA ALA A 3 -16.24 16.11 -37.59
C ALA A 3 -16.95 14.89 -36.96
N ARG A 4 -16.61 13.68 -37.40
CA ARG A 4 -16.99 12.43 -36.72
C ARG A 4 -16.16 12.31 -35.46
N TRP A 5 -16.81 12.39 -34.30
CA TRP A 5 -16.24 12.04 -33.00
C TRP A 5 -15.96 10.53 -32.96
N ILE A 6 -14.76 10.18 -32.52
CA ILE A 6 -14.32 8.79 -32.37
C ILE A 6 -15.16 8.13 -31.25
N GLU A 7 -16.10 7.27 -31.63
CA GLU A 7 -16.80 6.41 -30.67
C GLU A 7 -15.86 5.29 -30.24
N PHE A 8 -15.58 5.22 -28.95
CA PHE A 8 -14.92 4.05 -28.35
C PHE A 8 -15.89 2.85 -28.41
N PRO A 9 -15.40 1.64 -28.76
CA PRO A 9 -16.26 0.45 -28.84
C PRO A 9 -16.93 0.18 -27.49
N SER A 10 -18.23 -0.13 -27.55
CA SER A 10 -19.05 -0.45 -26.39
C SER A 10 -18.59 -1.77 -25.75
N ALA A 11 -18.82 -1.91 -24.44
CA ALA A 11 -18.45 -3.08 -23.61
C ALA A 11 -18.94 -4.46 -24.12
N CYS A 12 -19.68 -4.50 -25.24
CA CYS A 12 -20.21 -5.73 -25.83
C CYS A 12 -19.16 -6.54 -26.59
N ASP A 13 -18.10 -5.90 -27.15
CA ASP A 13 -17.05 -6.60 -27.92
C ASP A 13 -16.00 -7.31 -27.04
N ILE A 14 -15.94 -6.97 -25.76
CA ILE A 14 -15.02 -7.60 -24.80
C ILE A 14 -15.54 -8.99 -24.36
N ARG A 15 -16.86 -9.27 -24.50
CA ARG A 15 -17.45 -10.58 -24.15
C ARG A 15 -16.94 -11.73 -25.01
N THR A 16 -16.72 -11.51 -26.28
CA THR A 16 -16.31 -12.59 -27.21
C THR A 16 -14.86 -13.03 -27.05
N LEU A 17 -14.00 -12.15 -26.50
CA LEU A 17 -12.58 -12.49 -26.24
C LEU A 17 -12.35 -13.23 -24.92
N SER A 18 -13.12 -12.90 -23.88
CA SER A 18 -13.01 -13.58 -22.58
C SER A 18 -13.52 -15.03 -22.65
N GLU A 19 -14.46 -15.32 -23.53
CA GLU A 19 -14.98 -16.67 -23.75
C GLU A 19 -14.01 -17.57 -24.51
N ARG A 20 -13.19 -17.04 -25.43
CA ARG A 20 -12.18 -17.82 -26.17
C ARG A 20 -10.95 -18.20 -25.35
N ILE A 21 -10.59 -17.47 -24.30
CA ILE A 21 -9.39 -17.73 -23.49
C ILE A 21 -9.68 -18.68 -22.31
N GLY A 22 -10.91 -19.13 -22.09
CA GLY A 22 -11.22 -20.14 -21.06
C GLY A 22 -10.97 -19.69 -19.60
N PHE A 23 -10.59 -18.44 -19.37
CA PHE A 23 -10.19 -17.93 -18.05
C PHE A 23 -11.39 -17.80 -17.09
N PHE A 24 -12.59 -17.52 -17.62
CA PHE A 24 -13.81 -17.33 -16.83
C PHE A 24 -14.53 -18.62 -16.41
N LYS A 25 -14.30 -19.75 -17.12
CA LYS A 25 -14.84 -21.05 -16.69
C LYS A 25 -14.17 -21.61 -15.43
N LEU A 26 -13.05 -20.99 -14.99
CA LEU A 26 -12.28 -21.42 -13.83
C LEU A 26 -12.91 -21.09 -12.47
N TRP A 27 -13.79 -20.08 -12.43
CA TRP A 27 -14.55 -19.72 -11.23
C TRP A 27 -15.99 -20.24 -11.23
N GLY A 28 -16.48 -20.76 -12.37
CA GLY A 28 -17.87 -21.18 -12.58
C GLY A 28 -18.18 -22.64 -12.28
N ASN A 29 -17.21 -23.51 -12.11
CA ASN A 29 -17.42 -24.93 -11.72
C ASN A 29 -17.12 -25.18 -10.24
N GLY A 30 -17.38 -24.20 -9.38
CA GLY A 30 -17.59 -24.46 -7.96
C GLY A 30 -18.91 -25.22 -7.80
N VAL A 31 -18.87 -26.30 -7.03
CA VAL A 31 -20.04 -26.98 -6.47
C VAL A 31 -21.08 -25.91 -6.11
N PRO A 32 -22.39 -26.06 -6.50
CA PRO A 32 -23.41 -25.10 -6.11
C PRO A 32 -23.41 -25.03 -4.58
N MET A 33 -22.87 -23.94 -4.04
CA MET A 33 -23.03 -23.65 -2.61
C MET A 33 -24.53 -23.47 -2.41
N GLN A 34 -25.13 -24.37 -1.63
CA GLN A 34 -26.53 -24.26 -1.20
C GLN A 34 -26.82 -22.82 -0.83
N GLN A 35 -27.99 -22.33 -1.24
CA GLN A 35 -28.46 -20.98 -0.94
C GLN A 35 -28.68 -20.83 0.57
N THR A 36 -27.60 -20.74 1.33
CA THR A 36 -27.69 -20.35 2.74
C THR A 36 -27.94 -18.84 2.80
N PRO A 37 -28.90 -18.40 3.64
CA PRO A 37 -29.22 -16.98 3.78
C PRO A 37 -27.97 -16.18 4.14
N GLN A 38 -27.89 -14.92 3.67
CA GLN A 38 -26.81 -13.99 4.06
C GLN A 38 -26.81 -13.89 5.58
N ARG A 39 -25.81 -14.43 6.25
CA ARG A 39 -25.58 -14.20 7.69
C ARG A 39 -24.70 -12.99 7.87
N GLY A 40 -25.12 -12.10 8.75
CA GLY A 40 -24.39 -10.88 9.07
C GLY A 40 -23.02 -11.16 9.70
N VAL A 41 -22.18 -10.14 9.75
CA VAL A 41 -20.91 -10.14 10.48
C VAL A 41 -21.19 -10.47 11.95
N SER A 42 -20.59 -11.55 12.48
CA SER A 42 -20.83 -11.98 13.87
C SER A 42 -20.01 -11.12 14.85
N LEU A 43 -20.57 -10.85 16.03
CA LEU A 43 -19.85 -10.14 17.10
C LEU A 43 -18.59 -10.90 17.55
N ARG A 44 -18.63 -12.24 17.50
CA ARG A 44 -17.47 -13.10 17.77
C ARG A 44 -16.32 -12.83 16.80
N ALA A 45 -16.61 -12.75 15.50
CA ALA A 45 -15.61 -12.43 14.49
C ALA A 45 -15.05 -11.01 14.68
N VAL A 46 -15.88 -10.02 15.00
CA VAL A 46 -15.43 -8.66 15.29
C VAL A 46 -14.53 -8.63 16.52
N GLY A 47 -14.89 -9.32 17.62
CA GLY A 47 -14.07 -9.39 18.83
C GLY A 47 -12.69 -10.01 18.57
N ILE A 48 -12.65 -11.16 17.88
CA ILE A 48 -11.38 -11.80 17.47
C ILE A 48 -10.60 -10.90 16.53
N GLY A 49 -11.27 -10.25 15.57
CA GLY A 49 -10.65 -9.29 14.66
C GLY A 49 -9.99 -8.12 15.38
N LEU A 50 -10.65 -7.54 16.38
CA LEU A 50 -10.07 -6.45 17.20
C LEU A 50 -8.84 -6.90 17.99
N LEU A 51 -8.88 -8.09 18.59
CA LEU A 51 -7.72 -8.68 19.27
C LEU A 51 -6.55 -8.87 18.29
N CYS A 52 -6.81 -9.43 17.11
CA CYS A 52 -5.79 -9.61 16.07
C CYS A 52 -5.25 -8.27 15.57
N CYS A 53 -6.08 -7.24 15.38
CA CYS A 53 -5.65 -5.89 14.99
C CYS A 53 -4.74 -5.25 16.06
N THR A 54 -5.09 -5.41 17.36
CA THR A 54 -4.26 -4.94 18.47
C THR A 54 -2.93 -5.69 18.49
N ALA A 55 -2.94 -7.01 18.42
CA ALA A 55 -1.72 -7.82 18.39
C ALA A 55 -0.82 -7.45 17.20
N LEU A 56 -1.41 -7.22 16.02
CA LEU A 56 -0.69 -6.79 14.82
C LEU A 56 -0.03 -5.42 15.06
N SER A 57 -0.78 -4.44 15.57
CA SER A 57 -0.23 -3.09 15.76
C SER A 57 0.88 -3.03 16.80
N LEU A 58 0.75 -3.78 17.90
CA LEU A 58 1.79 -3.90 18.93
C LEU A 58 3.02 -4.66 18.41
N GLY A 59 2.79 -5.81 17.76
CA GLY A 59 3.86 -6.66 17.24
C GLY A 59 4.65 -6.01 16.12
N GLU A 60 3.98 -5.35 15.17
CA GLU A 60 4.65 -4.63 14.08
C GLU A 60 5.49 -3.47 14.61
N SER A 61 4.91 -2.62 15.47
CA SER A 61 5.64 -1.48 16.04
C SER A 61 6.86 -1.91 16.85
N TYR A 62 6.72 -2.95 17.68
CA TYR A 62 7.84 -3.50 18.44
C TYR A 62 8.90 -4.15 17.53
N GLY A 63 8.45 -4.95 16.56
CA GLY A 63 9.31 -5.66 15.63
C GLY A 63 10.17 -4.74 14.78
N VAL A 64 9.58 -3.66 14.25
CA VAL A 64 10.31 -2.70 13.40
C VAL A 64 11.18 -1.74 14.25
N LEU A 65 10.67 -1.23 15.36
CA LEU A 65 11.34 -0.20 16.12
C LEU A 65 12.40 -0.75 17.08
N VAL A 66 12.08 -1.82 17.81
CA VAL A 66 12.98 -2.37 18.86
C VAL A 66 13.83 -3.52 18.31
N VAL A 67 13.18 -4.56 17.73
CA VAL A 67 13.89 -5.71 17.18
C VAL A 67 14.64 -5.35 15.91
N ARG A 68 14.18 -4.34 15.15
CA ARG A 68 14.71 -3.94 13.84
C ARG A 68 14.74 -5.09 12.83
N GLY A 69 13.77 -6.00 12.98
CA GLY A 69 13.59 -7.16 12.12
C GLY A 69 12.71 -6.86 10.90
N SER A 70 12.25 -7.92 10.24
CA SER A 70 11.40 -7.81 9.05
C SER A 70 10.14 -6.98 9.29
N ALA A 71 9.93 -5.97 8.45
CA ALA A 71 8.72 -5.14 8.47
C ALA A 71 7.57 -5.87 7.78
N MET A 72 6.68 -6.46 8.57
CA MET A 72 5.65 -7.38 8.06
C MET A 72 4.32 -6.71 7.73
N ALA A 73 4.14 -5.42 8.05
CA ALA A 73 2.97 -4.61 7.71
C ALA A 73 3.33 -3.36 6.89
N ALA A 74 4.46 -3.39 6.19
CA ALA A 74 5.01 -2.25 5.44
C ALA A 74 4.54 -2.17 3.98
N ASP A 75 3.69 -3.09 3.53
CA ASP A 75 3.27 -3.22 2.13
C ASP A 75 1.85 -3.75 1.97
N TYR A 76 1.35 -3.81 0.73
CA TYR A 76 0.00 -4.28 0.41
C TYR A 76 -0.19 -5.80 0.53
N SER A 77 0.90 -6.58 0.62
CA SER A 77 0.80 -8.04 0.85
C SER A 77 0.42 -8.37 2.29
N THR A 78 0.66 -7.41 3.20
CA THR A 78 0.31 -7.50 4.63
C THR A 78 0.77 -8.80 5.28
N GLY A 79 2.09 -9.11 5.20
CA GLY A 79 2.69 -10.33 5.70
C GLY A 79 2.30 -10.66 7.15
N ALA A 80 2.27 -9.66 8.06
CA ALA A 80 1.83 -9.83 9.44
C ALA A 80 0.39 -10.35 9.53
N ALA A 81 -0.54 -9.78 8.75
CA ALA A 81 -1.93 -10.24 8.71
C ALA A 81 -2.02 -11.67 8.15
N LEU A 82 -1.22 -12.01 7.13
CA LEU A 82 -1.17 -13.37 6.57
C LEU A 82 -0.63 -14.39 7.58
N VAL A 83 0.42 -14.06 8.33
CA VAL A 83 0.99 -14.97 9.35
C VAL A 83 0.01 -15.18 10.50
N LEU A 84 -0.57 -14.12 11.04
CA LEU A 84 -1.59 -14.24 12.08
C LEU A 84 -2.80 -15.04 11.60
N PHE A 85 -3.23 -14.83 10.36
CA PHE A 85 -4.34 -15.56 9.76
C PHE A 85 -3.99 -17.05 9.53
N PHE A 86 -2.77 -17.32 9.09
CA PHE A 86 -2.28 -18.69 8.94
C PHE A 86 -2.23 -19.41 10.29
N LEU A 87 -1.72 -18.77 11.35
CA LEU A 87 -1.71 -19.31 12.70
C LEU A 87 -3.14 -19.51 13.26
N LEU A 88 -4.04 -18.57 12.99
CA LEU A 88 -5.45 -18.68 13.37
C LEU A 88 -6.09 -19.94 12.76
N ILE A 89 -5.81 -20.21 11.49
CA ILE A 89 -6.38 -21.36 10.76
C ILE A 89 -5.68 -22.67 11.12
N LEU A 90 -4.36 -22.66 11.25
CA LEU A 90 -3.57 -23.87 11.47
C LEU A 90 -3.65 -24.36 12.91
N VAL A 91 -3.73 -23.45 13.89
CA VAL A 91 -3.63 -23.75 15.30
C VAL A 91 -4.92 -23.42 16.06
N LEU A 92 -5.32 -22.15 16.03
CA LEU A 92 -6.40 -21.68 16.92
C LEU A 92 -7.78 -22.20 16.52
N ASN A 93 -8.08 -22.31 15.25
CA ASN A 93 -9.38 -22.77 14.76
C ASN A 93 -9.59 -24.29 14.99
N PRO A 94 -8.62 -25.20 14.75
CA PRO A 94 -8.67 -26.58 15.16
C PRO A 94 -8.75 -26.75 16.67
N LEU A 95 -7.97 -25.98 17.45
CA LEU A 95 -8.00 -26.01 18.91
C LEU A 95 -9.37 -25.57 19.46
N ALA A 96 -9.95 -24.51 18.92
CA ALA A 96 -11.30 -24.07 19.26
C ALA A 96 -12.33 -25.17 19.00
N ARG A 97 -12.23 -25.87 17.85
CA ARG A 97 -13.11 -27.04 17.57
C ARG A 97 -12.96 -28.14 18.58
N LEU A 98 -11.74 -28.44 19.03
CA LEU A 98 -11.48 -29.45 20.05
C LEU A 98 -12.05 -29.08 21.43
N LEU A 99 -11.85 -27.82 21.85
CA LEU A 99 -12.19 -27.36 23.20
C LEU A 99 -13.66 -26.98 23.35
N THR A 100 -14.28 -26.37 22.33
CA THR A 100 -15.64 -25.80 22.42
C THR A 100 -16.64 -26.46 21.46
N GLY A 101 -16.20 -27.39 20.61
CA GLY A 101 -17.03 -27.99 19.55
C GLY A 101 -17.38 -27.04 18.42
N SER A 102 -16.94 -25.78 18.48
CA SER A 102 -17.30 -24.71 17.54
C SER A 102 -16.04 -24.12 16.93
N ARG A 103 -16.03 -23.92 15.61
CA ARG A 103 -14.95 -23.25 14.86
C ARG A 103 -15.45 -21.99 14.18
N LEU A 104 -14.54 -21.13 13.75
CA LEU A 104 -14.86 -20.00 12.90
C LEU A 104 -15.22 -20.50 11.50
N ASP A 105 -16.31 -20.01 10.95
CA ASP A 105 -16.69 -20.32 9.58
C ASP A 105 -15.91 -19.46 8.56
N SER A 106 -16.05 -19.75 7.25
CA SER A 106 -15.33 -19.02 6.20
C SER A 106 -15.67 -17.52 6.17
N ARG A 107 -16.85 -17.12 6.63
CA ARG A 107 -17.27 -15.69 6.67
C ARG A 107 -16.69 -14.99 7.88
N GLU A 108 -16.67 -15.66 9.04
CA GLU A 108 -16.02 -15.14 10.24
C GLU A 108 -14.52 -14.95 10.01
N LEU A 109 -13.86 -15.95 9.41
CA LEU A 109 -12.44 -15.86 9.03
C LEU A 109 -12.20 -14.71 8.04
N ALA A 110 -13.07 -14.54 7.02
CA ALA A 110 -12.96 -13.43 6.08
C ALA A 110 -13.12 -12.07 6.78
N THR A 111 -14.07 -11.96 7.74
CA THR A 111 -14.25 -10.73 8.53
C THR A 111 -12.99 -10.39 9.33
N VAL A 112 -12.43 -11.36 10.06
CA VAL A 112 -11.18 -11.17 10.83
C VAL A 112 -10.04 -10.76 9.92
N TYR A 113 -9.87 -11.41 8.77
CA TYR A 113 -8.81 -11.09 7.83
C TYR A 113 -8.97 -9.70 7.23
N ILE A 114 -10.18 -9.29 6.83
CA ILE A 114 -10.46 -7.94 6.30
C ILE A 114 -10.10 -6.88 7.34
N MET A 115 -10.47 -7.08 8.60
CA MET A 115 -10.09 -6.17 9.70
C MET A 115 -8.58 -6.06 9.82
N MET A 116 -7.85 -7.19 9.79
CA MET A 116 -6.39 -7.21 9.90
C MET A 116 -5.67 -6.52 8.75
N ILE A 117 -6.08 -6.71 7.49
CA ILE A 117 -5.41 -6.03 6.35
C ILE A 117 -5.63 -4.53 6.34
N VAL A 118 -6.80 -4.07 6.80
CA VAL A 118 -7.06 -2.64 6.96
C VAL A 118 -6.25 -2.07 8.12
N ALA A 119 -6.19 -2.79 9.25
CA ALA A 119 -5.37 -2.44 10.39
C ALA A 119 -3.88 -2.37 10.05
N ALA A 120 -3.35 -3.33 9.27
CA ALA A 120 -1.95 -3.38 8.87
C ALA A 120 -1.47 -2.13 8.11
N ALA A 121 -2.38 -1.38 7.51
CA ALA A 121 -2.06 -0.15 6.78
C ALA A 121 -1.77 1.08 7.66
N ILE A 122 -1.77 0.96 8.99
CA ILE A 122 -1.76 2.12 9.91
C ILE A 122 -0.49 2.23 10.76
N PRO A 123 -0.01 1.14 11.44
CA PRO A 123 0.98 1.26 12.52
C PRO A 123 2.39 1.59 12.04
N SER A 124 2.78 1.14 10.84
CA SER A 124 4.13 1.27 10.30
C SER A 124 4.26 2.50 9.38
N TRP A 125 4.82 2.33 8.20
CA TRP A 125 4.99 3.40 7.20
C TRP A 125 3.69 4.02 6.70
N GLY A 126 2.54 3.41 6.96
CA GLY A 126 1.26 3.94 6.52
C GLY A 126 0.85 5.24 7.21
N PHE A 127 1.18 5.42 8.50
CA PHE A 127 0.87 6.68 9.18
C PHE A 127 1.57 6.88 10.53
N VAL A 128 1.30 6.05 11.56
CA VAL A 128 1.60 6.42 12.96
C VAL A 128 3.09 6.49 13.23
N MET A 129 3.88 5.54 12.69
CA MET A 129 5.33 5.52 12.88
C MET A 129 6.02 6.71 12.19
N ASN A 130 5.41 7.26 11.13
CA ASN A 130 5.89 8.46 10.48
C ASN A 130 5.43 9.74 11.22
N LEU A 131 4.20 9.74 11.78
CA LEU A 131 3.63 10.91 12.44
C LEU A 131 4.32 11.25 13.74
N ILE A 132 4.53 10.27 14.64
CA ILE A 132 5.02 10.52 15.99
C ILE A 132 6.34 11.31 16.01
N PRO A 133 7.37 10.96 15.22
CA PRO A 133 8.59 11.74 15.12
C PRO A 133 8.37 13.18 14.66
N PHE A 134 7.41 13.39 13.75
CA PHE A 134 7.10 14.73 13.22
C PHE A 134 6.53 15.69 14.24
N LEU A 135 5.86 15.19 15.27
CA LEU A 135 5.27 16.06 16.31
C LEU A 135 6.30 16.89 17.09
N GLY A 136 7.57 16.52 17.05
CA GLY A 136 8.65 17.25 17.72
C GLY A 136 9.96 17.31 16.93
N GLY A 137 10.12 16.52 15.90
CA GLY A 137 11.41 16.28 15.25
C GLY A 137 11.99 17.50 14.52
N LEU A 138 11.16 18.37 13.95
CA LEU A 138 11.63 19.62 13.34
C LEU A 138 12.26 20.57 14.39
N PHE A 139 11.87 20.44 15.67
CA PHE A 139 12.47 21.21 16.76
C PHE A 139 13.70 20.50 17.34
N TYR A 140 13.68 19.15 17.39
CA TYR A 140 14.80 18.36 17.92
C TYR A 140 16.05 18.44 17.04
N TYR A 141 15.87 18.34 15.70
CA TYR A 141 16.97 18.36 14.73
C TYR A 141 17.37 19.75 14.25
N ALA A 142 16.79 20.82 14.80
CA ALA A 142 17.18 22.18 14.46
C ALA A 142 18.57 22.48 15.06
N THR A 143 19.50 22.90 14.18
CA THR A 143 20.85 23.32 14.55
C THR A 143 21.15 24.70 13.95
N PRO A 144 22.18 25.41 14.44
CA PRO A 144 22.59 26.67 13.81
C PRO A 144 22.94 26.51 12.33
N GLU A 145 23.49 25.37 11.92
CA GLU A 145 23.95 25.10 10.55
C GLU A 145 22.79 24.91 9.56
N ASN A 146 21.68 24.30 9.99
CA ASN A 146 20.52 24.06 9.12
C ASN A 146 19.48 25.17 9.14
N ASP A 147 19.61 26.11 10.07
CA ASP A 147 18.80 27.32 10.24
C ASP A 147 17.26 27.08 10.26
N TRP A 148 16.83 25.89 10.70
CA TRP A 148 15.39 25.57 10.79
C TRP A 148 14.66 26.44 11.81
N ALA A 149 15.40 26.95 12.81
CA ALA A 149 14.83 27.83 13.83
C ALA A 149 14.26 29.13 13.24
N HIS A 150 14.90 29.67 12.20
CA HIS A 150 14.44 30.89 11.52
C HIS A 150 13.61 30.58 10.28
N SER A 151 13.97 29.55 9.51
CA SER A 151 13.33 29.25 8.23
C SER A 151 12.02 28.45 8.38
N ILE A 152 11.92 27.53 9.37
CA ILE A 152 10.78 26.60 9.49
C ILE A 152 9.90 26.90 10.71
N HIS A 153 10.49 27.07 11.92
CA HIS A 153 9.73 27.15 13.18
C HIS A 153 8.67 28.25 13.21
N PRO A 154 8.87 29.46 12.62
CA PRO A 154 7.83 30.50 12.62
C PRO A 154 6.58 30.12 11.84
N HIS A 155 6.71 29.17 10.90
CA HIS A 155 5.66 28.76 9.96
C HIS A 155 4.95 27.48 10.38
N VAL A 156 5.37 26.81 11.47
CA VAL A 156 4.73 25.60 11.99
C VAL A 156 3.56 25.99 12.88
N ALA A 157 2.36 25.50 12.56
CA ALA A 157 1.17 25.74 13.35
C ALA A 157 1.24 25.04 14.72
N ASP A 158 1.07 25.79 15.82
CA ASP A 158 1.23 25.33 17.20
C ASP A 158 0.32 24.18 17.62
N TRP A 159 -0.82 24.06 16.98
CA TRP A 159 -1.79 23.00 17.29
C TRP A 159 -1.45 21.65 16.67
N LEU A 160 -0.48 21.60 15.73
CA LEU A 160 -0.02 20.39 15.04
C LEU A 160 1.16 19.70 15.72
N VAL A 161 1.89 20.38 16.59
CA VAL A 161 3.18 19.96 17.13
C VAL A 161 3.24 20.16 18.65
N VAL A 162 4.23 19.58 19.28
CA VAL A 162 4.61 19.88 20.66
C VAL A 162 5.83 20.79 20.62
N ARG A 163 5.84 21.88 21.44
CA ARG A 163 6.97 22.82 21.54
C ARG A 163 7.72 22.69 22.86
N ASP A 164 7.23 21.87 23.80
CA ASP A 164 7.91 21.62 25.05
C ASP A 164 9.22 20.86 24.81
N ARG A 165 10.35 21.56 25.06
CA ARG A 165 11.68 21.00 24.81
C ARG A 165 11.95 19.73 25.63
N THR A 166 11.48 19.67 26.86
CA THR A 166 11.70 18.51 27.74
C THR A 166 10.93 17.30 27.22
N ALA A 167 9.67 17.47 26.82
CA ALA A 167 8.87 16.39 26.26
C ALA A 167 9.45 15.88 24.93
N ILE A 168 9.91 16.80 24.06
CA ILE A 168 10.55 16.45 22.79
C ILE A 168 11.88 15.70 23.07
N TRP A 169 12.72 16.23 23.93
CA TRP A 169 13.99 15.60 24.27
C TRP A 169 13.79 14.18 24.80
N LYS A 170 12.84 13.98 25.73
CA LYS A 170 12.51 12.65 26.25
C LYS A 170 11.93 11.70 25.19
N LEU A 171 11.20 12.21 24.20
CA LEU A 171 10.74 11.39 23.09
C LEU A 171 11.91 10.85 22.25
N PHE A 172 12.95 11.66 22.03
CA PHE A 172 14.08 11.31 21.16
C PHE A 172 15.21 10.62 21.92
N GLU A 173 15.54 11.05 23.13
CA GLU A 173 16.67 10.51 23.92
C GLU A 173 16.25 9.45 24.95
N GLY A 174 14.97 9.39 25.27
CA GLY A 174 14.44 8.55 26.33
C GLY A 174 14.19 9.30 27.63
N ALA A 175 13.23 8.80 28.41
CA ALA A 175 12.90 9.31 29.73
C ALA A 175 13.62 8.50 30.83
N ALA A 176 13.65 9.02 32.04
CA ALA A 176 14.16 8.28 33.19
C ALA A 176 13.34 7.00 33.43
N ARG A 177 13.98 5.94 33.93
CA ARG A 177 13.33 4.63 34.13
C ARG A 177 12.09 4.77 35.02
N GLY A 178 10.95 4.37 34.51
CA GLY A 178 9.66 4.44 35.21
C GLY A 178 8.92 5.77 35.08
N GLU A 179 9.46 6.74 34.37
CA GLU A 179 8.77 8.00 34.10
C GLU A 179 7.66 7.81 33.03
N PRO A 180 6.41 8.22 33.32
CA PRO A 180 5.32 8.04 32.40
C PRO A 180 5.36 9.03 31.23
N VAL A 181 4.77 8.66 30.11
CA VAL A 181 4.56 9.57 28.97
C VAL A 181 3.66 10.73 29.39
N PRO A 182 4.07 12.00 29.18
CA PRO A 182 3.25 13.18 29.53
C PRO A 182 2.13 13.40 28.50
N TRP A 183 1.10 12.54 28.52
CA TRP A 183 0.01 12.54 27.54
C TRP A 183 -0.71 13.89 27.39
N SER A 184 -0.75 14.70 28.46
CA SER A 184 -1.40 16.01 28.41
C SER A 184 -0.82 16.94 27.35
N LEU A 185 0.50 16.86 27.08
CA LEU A 185 1.17 17.66 26.07
C LEU A 185 0.94 17.11 24.66
N TRP A 186 0.85 15.79 24.50
CA TRP A 186 0.72 15.12 23.20
C TRP A 186 -0.72 15.03 22.69
N LEU A 187 -1.71 15.02 23.57
CA LEU A 187 -3.12 14.81 23.18
C LEU A 187 -3.66 15.93 22.27
N LYS A 188 -3.19 17.18 22.41
CA LYS A 188 -3.65 18.28 21.56
C LYS A 188 -3.29 18.05 20.09
N PRO A 189 -2.01 17.89 19.69
CA PRO A 189 -1.66 17.63 18.32
C PRO A 189 -2.19 16.25 17.82
N LEU A 190 -2.13 15.20 18.65
CA LEU A 190 -2.64 13.89 18.27
C LEU A 190 -4.12 13.91 17.90
N ARG A 191 -4.97 14.63 18.66
CA ARG A 191 -6.40 14.78 18.31
C ARG A 191 -6.59 15.47 16.99
N ALA A 192 -5.85 16.55 16.73
CA ALA A 192 -5.91 17.27 15.47
C ALA A 192 -5.59 16.38 14.27
N TRP A 193 -4.48 15.61 14.36
CA TRP A 193 -4.09 14.66 13.33
C TRP A 193 -5.05 13.48 13.19
N PHE A 194 -5.61 12.98 14.29
CA PHE A 194 -6.54 11.85 14.24
C PHE A 194 -7.87 12.22 13.57
N PHE A 195 -8.43 13.38 13.85
CA PHE A 195 -9.63 13.85 13.14
C PHE A 195 -9.36 14.03 11.65
N PHE A 196 -8.21 14.56 11.30
CA PHE A 196 -7.80 14.72 9.92
C PHE A 196 -7.66 13.38 9.21
N ILE A 197 -6.88 12.44 9.75
CA ILE A 197 -6.64 11.15 9.10
C ILE A 197 -7.89 10.29 9.02
N ILE A 198 -8.76 10.32 10.02
CA ILE A 198 -10.07 9.66 9.97
C ILE A 198 -10.93 10.25 8.84
N SER A 199 -10.89 11.57 8.64
CA SER A 199 -11.57 12.23 7.52
C SER A 199 -11.01 11.77 6.16
N ILE A 200 -9.67 11.66 6.03
CA ILE A 200 -9.02 11.14 4.82
C ILE A 200 -9.42 9.68 4.57
N TYR A 201 -9.37 8.82 5.59
CA TYR A 201 -9.77 7.42 5.46
C TYR A 201 -11.25 7.30 5.08
N PHE A 202 -12.13 8.07 5.72
CA PHE A 202 -13.56 8.09 5.38
C PHE A 202 -13.79 8.58 3.95
N SER A 203 -13.09 9.64 3.53
CA SER A 203 -13.12 10.17 2.16
C SER A 203 -12.73 9.09 1.14
N THR A 204 -11.62 8.36 1.38
CA THR A 204 -11.15 7.30 0.49
C THR A 204 -12.10 6.09 0.46
N LEU A 205 -12.73 5.75 1.59
CA LEU A 205 -13.77 4.71 1.65
C LEU A 205 -15.02 5.12 0.83
N CYS A 206 -15.44 6.38 0.92
CA CYS A 206 -16.54 6.90 0.11
C CYS A 206 -16.23 6.80 -1.40
N VAL A 207 -15.03 7.20 -1.81
CA VAL A 207 -14.57 7.06 -3.21
C VAL A 207 -14.57 5.60 -3.64
N LEU A 208 -14.09 4.69 -2.78
CA LEU A 208 -14.05 3.27 -3.06
C LEU A 208 -15.45 2.68 -3.24
N VAL A 209 -16.43 3.06 -2.42
CA VAL A 209 -17.84 2.64 -2.56
C VAL A 209 -18.39 3.09 -3.91
N MET A 210 -18.12 4.32 -4.33
CA MET A 210 -18.57 4.82 -5.64
C MET A 210 -17.91 4.08 -6.81
N LEU A 211 -16.68 3.56 -6.67
CA LEU A 211 -15.93 2.88 -7.72
C LEU A 211 -16.05 1.35 -7.68
N ARG A 212 -16.43 0.75 -6.52
CA ARG A 212 -16.41 -0.71 -6.31
C ARG A 212 -17.16 -1.48 -7.39
N LYS A 213 -18.40 -1.10 -7.66
CA LYS A 213 -19.24 -1.78 -8.64
C LYS A 213 -18.64 -1.72 -10.05
N GLN A 214 -18.05 -0.57 -10.40
CA GLN A 214 -17.33 -0.42 -11.66
C GLN A 214 -16.13 -1.37 -11.75
N TRP A 215 -15.29 -1.44 -10.70
CA TRP A 215 -14.07 -2.25 -10.69
C TRP A 215 -14.34 -3.75 -10.59
N MET A 216 -15.31 -4.16 -9.75
CA MET A 216 -15.56 -5.57 -9.46
C MET A 216 -16.54 -6.22 -10.44
N GLU A 217 -17.63 -5.54 -10.80
CA GLU A 217 -18.71 -6.10 -11.62
C GLU A 217 -18.55 -5.78 -13.11
N ASN A 218 -18.26 -4.50 -13.46
CA ASN A 218 -18.17 -4.07 -14.85
C ASN A 218 -16.81 -4.40 -15.47
N GLU A 219 -15.70 -3.97 -14.83
CA GLU A 219 -14.34 -4.18 -15.33
C GLU A 219 -13.74 -5.52 -14.88
N ARG A 220 -14.27 -6.11 -13.82
CA ARG A 220 -13.89 -7.41 -13.28
C ARG A 220 -12.41 -7.53 -13.00
N LEU A 221 -11.85 -6.58 -12.24
CA LEU A 221 -10.46 -6.61 -11.83
C LEU A 221 -10.13 -7.90 -11.08
N LEU A 222 -8.89 -8.37 -11.23
CA LEU A 222 -8.47 -9.71 -10.78
C LEU A 222 -8.30 -9.83 -9.26
N PHE A 223 -7.87 -8.77 -8.57
CA PHE A 223 -7.55 -8.75 -7.14
C PHE A 223 -6.65 -9.91 -6.69
N PRO A 224 -5.45 -10.07 -7.23
CA PRO A 224 -4.62 -11.24 -6.98
C PRO A 224 -4.27 -11.43 -5.49
N LEU A 225 -4.12 -10.33 -4.72
CA LEU A 225 -3.83 -10.39 -3.28
C LEU A 225 -4.96 -11.03 -2.45
N ALA A 226 -6.20 -11.01 -2.95
CA ALA A 226 -7.32 -11.68 -2.28
C ALA A 226 -7.27 -13.22 -2.42
N THR A 227 -6.48 -13.75 -3.37
CA THR A 227 -6.48 -15.18 -3.70
C THR A 227 -6.02 -16.05 -2.54
N LEU A 228 -4.86 -15.73 -1.94
CA LEU A 228 -4.28 -16.53 -0.86
C LEU A 228 -5.18 -16.58 0.38
N PRO A 229 -5.68 -15.46 0.92
CA PRO A 229 -6.57 -15.50 2.08
C PRO A 229 -7.91 -16.20 1.78
N LEU A 230 -8.44 -16.11 0.58
CA LEU A 230 -9.66 -16.85 0.19
C LEU A 230 -9.43 -18.35 0.17
N GLU A 231 -8.30 -18.84 -0.35
CA GLU A 231 -7.95 -20.27 -0.34
C GLU A 231 -7.66 -20.78 1.08
N LEU A 232 -7.03 -19.98 1.94
CA LEU A 232 -6.81 -20.29 3.35
C LEU A 232 -8.10 -20.28 4.16
N GLY A 233 -8.98 -19.32 3.93
CA GLY A 233 -10.25 -19.17 4.65
C GLY A 233 -11.33 -20.16 4.21
N ARG A 234 -11.10 -20.96 3.16
CA ARG A 234 -12.06 -21.93 2.66
C ARG A 234 -12.18 -23.12 3.62
N GLN A 235 -13.33 -23.23 4.30
CA GLN A 235 -13.62 -24.29 5.22
C GLN A 235 -14.54 -25.34 4.56
N GLU A 236 -14.22 -26.63 4.73
CA GLU A 236 -15.07 -27.76 4.35
C GLU A 236 -15.68 -28.36 5.62
N PRO A 237 -16.95 -28.81 5.62
CA PRO A 237 -17.67 -29.24 6.83
C PRO A 237 -16.91 -30.29 7.66
N ASP A 238 -16.35 -31.30 7.00
CA ASP A 238 -15.73 -32.46 7.64
C ASP A 238 -14.21 -32.37 7.78
N ALA A 239 -13.59 -31.35 7.17
CA ALA A 239 -12.14 -31.23 7.16
C ALA A 239 -11.63 -30.35 8.33
N TRP A 240 -10.48 -30.71 8.89
CA TRP A 240 -9.77 -29.95 9.91
C TRP A 240 -9.02 -28.75 9.33
N LEU A 241 -8.46 -28.92 8.12
CA LEU A 241 -7.66 -27.93 7.43
C LEU A 241 -8.24 -27.62 6.05
N PRO A 242 -8.06 -26.38 5.55
CA PRO A 242 -8.49 -26.00 4.21
C PRO A 242 -7.78 -26.82 3.12
N PRO A 243 -8.38 -26.96 1.93
CA PRO A 243 -7.81 -27.76 0.82
C PRO A 243 -6.40 -27.37 0.44
N LEU A 244 -6.05 -26.07 0.50
CA LEU A 244 -4.70 -25.57 0.22
C LEU A 244 -3.66 -26.23 1.14
N LEU A 245 -3.92 -26.31 2.44
CA LEU A 245 -2.98 -26.86 3.43
C LEU A 245 -2.91 -28.39 3.43
N ARG A 246 -3.87 -29.07 2.79
CA ARG A 246 -3.82 -30.53 2.57
C ARG A 246 -3.02 -30.92 1.32
N ASN A 247 -2.67 -29.97 0.46
CA ASN A 247 -1.92 -30.21 -0.75
C ASN A 247 -0.41 -30.24 -0.44
N TYR A 248 0.27 -31.33 -0.79
CA TYR A 248 1.72 -31.50 -0.53
C TYR A 248 2.58 -30.47 -1.28
N LEU A 249 2.14 -29.99 -2.48
CA LEU A 249 2.85 -28.94 -3.22
C LEU A 249 2.89 -27.61 -2.45
N THR A 250 1.88 -27.32 -1.63
CA THR A 250 1.91 -26.15 -0.75
C THR A 250 3.06 -26.22 0.23
N TRP A 251 3.27 -27.39 0.84
CA TRP A 251 4.35 -27.60 1.82
C TRP A 251 5.73 -27.65 1.18
N ILE A 252 5.86 -28.17 -0.04
CA ILE A 252 7.11 -28.09 -0.80
C ILE A 252 7.43 -26.63 -1.12
N GLY A 253 6.44 -25.86 -1.59
CA GLY A 253 6.60 -24.43 -1.84
C GLY A 253 6.93 -23.64 -0.56
N PHE A 254 6.28 -23.97 0.56
CA PHE A 254 6.57 -23.40 1.88
C PHE A 254 8.01 -23.67 2.33
N ALA A 255 8.48 -24.89 2.16
CA ALA A 255 9.80 -25.32 2.63
C ALA A 255 10.96 -24.56 1.95
N VAL A 256 10.82 -24.17 0.68
CA VAL A 256 11.90 -23.50 -0.07
C VAL A 256 12.36 -22.20 0.64
N PRO A 257 11.54 -21.16 0.80
CA PRO A 257 11.96 -19.93 1.47
C PRO A 257 12.14 -20.15 2.98
N PHE A 258 11.36 -21.01 3.60
CA PHE A 258 11.44 -21.28 5.05
C PHE A 258 12.80 -21.85 5.44
N ILE A 259 13.34 -22.78 4.67
CA ILE A 259 14.67 -23.36 4.90
C ILE A 259 15.75 -22.34 4.59
N MET A 260 15.67 -21.63 3.45
CA MET A 260 16.70 -20.67 3.05
C MET A 260 16.81 -19.49 4.02
N TYR A 261 15.68 -18.91 4.42
CA TYR A 261 15.67 -17.86 5.45
C TYR A 261 16.01 -18.43 6.83
N GLY A 262 15.61 -19.69 7.09
CA GLY A 262 15.98 -20.41 8.30
C GLY A 262 17.50 -20.59 8.45
N ILE A 263 18.20 -21.00 7.41
CA ILE A 263 19.68 -21.13 7.40
C ILE A 263 20.34 -19.77 7.63
N ASN A 264 19.86 -18.71 6.97
CA ASN A 264 20.39 -17.35 7.16
C ASN A 264 20.14 -16.82 8.58
N GLY A 265 18.97 -17.10 9.14
CA GLY A 265 18.67 -16.78 10.53
C GLY A 265 19.53 -17.56 11.52
N LEU A 266 19.75 -18.84 11.27
CA LEU A 266 20.70 -19.66 12.08
C LEU A 266 22.13 -19.12 11.98
N HIS A 267 22.56 -18.68 10.79
CA HIS A 267 23.88 -18.06 10.61
C HIS A 267 24.08 -16.83 11.51
N SER A 268 23.06 -16.01 11.71
CA SER A 268 23.17 -14.80 12.57
C SER A 268 23.37 -15.14 14.05
N TYR A 269 23.00 -16.35 14.50
CA TYR A 269 23.23 -16.84 15.85
C TYR A 269 24.44 -17.79 15.95
N PHE A 270 24.69 -18.55 14.89
CA PHE A 270 25.72 -19.60 14.86
C PHE A 270 26.52 -19.51 13.57
N ASN A 271 27.69 -18.91 13.61
CA ASN A 271 28.56 -18.64 12.46
C ASN A 271 28.99 -19.88 11.66
N PHE A 272 28.83 -21.10 12.17
CA PHE A 272 29.13 -22.33 11.44
C PHE A 272 28.10 -22.69 10.37
N PHE A 273 26.87 -22.13 10.42
CA PHE A 273 25.93 -22.26 9.31
C PHE A 273 26.34 -21.36 8.14
N PRO A 274 26.24 -21.83 6.88
CA PRO A 274 26.59 -21.01 5.73
C PRO A 274 25.59 -19.87 5.55
N PHE A 275 26.06 -18.68 5.16
CA PHE A 275 25.20 -17.60 4.72
C PHE A 275 24.84 -17.77 3.23
N ILE A 276 23.55 -17.88 2.91
CA ILE A 276 23.03 -17.97 1.54
C ILE A 276 22.80 -16.56 1.03
N GLN A 277 23.68 -16.06 0.17
CA GLN A 277 23.54 -14.75 -0.43
C GLN A 277 22.44 -14.76 -1.49
N LEU A 278 21.32 -14.08 -1.18
CA LEU A 278 20.14 -14.00 -2.06
C LEU A 278 20.09 -12.70 -2.88
N ASN A 279 21.13 -11.88 -2.83
CA ASN A 279 21.18 -10.62 -3.57
C ASN A 279 22.51 -10.48 -4.30
N ALA A 280 22.44 -10.01 -5.54
CA ALA A 280 23.60 -9.58 -6.30
C ALA A 280 23.34 -8.18 -6.86
N TYR A 281 24.32 -7.31 -6.77
CA TYR A 281 24.25 -5.98 -7.36
C TYR A 281 25.28 -5.88 -8.48
N VAL A 282 24.78 -5.87 -9.71
CA VAL A 282 25.64 -5.82 -10.92
C VAL A 282 25.68 -4.39 -11.43
N ARG A 283 26.87 -3.84 -11.56
CA ARG A 283 27.13 -2.49 -12.07
C ARG A 283 27.84 -2.55 -13.40
N PHE A 284 27.48 -1.65 -14.32
CA PHE A 284 28.11 -1.52 -15.62
C PHE A 284 28.00 -0.08 -16.16
N LEU A 285 28.68 0.19 -17.30
CA LEU A 285 28.78 1.52 -17.88
C LEU A 285 29.25 2.59 -16.88
N ARG A 286 30.44 2.39 -16.29
CA ARG A 286 31.05 3.30 -15.30
C ARG A 286 30.16 3.51 -14.08
N ASP A 287 29.55 2.47 -13.58
CA ASP A 287 28.62 2.49 -12.42
C ASP A 287 27.33 3.30 -12.63
N SER A 288 27.06 3.80 -13.84
CA SER A 288 25.86 4.58 -14.16
C SER A 288 24.60 3.72 -14.14
N ILE A 289 24.71 2.42 -14.45
CA ILE A 289 23.61 1.47 -14.43
C ILE A 289 23.88 0.41 -13.36
N GLY A 290 22.98 0.27 -12.40
CA GLY A 290 23.01 -0.75 -11.37
C GLY A 290 21.77 -1.63 -11.40
N LEU A 291 21.97 -2.94 -11.54
CA LEU A 291 20.89 -3.93 -11.46
C LEU A 291 20.91 -4.61 -10.10
N ASN A 292 19.83 -4.46 -9.36
CA ASN A 292 19.60 -5.19 -8.11
C ASN A 292 18.90 -6.52 -8.45
N LEU A 293 19.66 -7.61 -8.40
CA LEU A 293 19.19 -8.97 -8.69
C LEU A 293 18.88 -9.67 -7.36
N ARG A 294 17.69 -9.41 -6.82
CA ARG A 294 17.25 -9.95 -5.53
C ARG A 294 15.97 -10.78 -5.69
N PRO A 295 16.06 -12.13 -5.71
CA PRO A 295 14.88 -12.97 -5.67
C PRO A 295 14.22 -12.90 -4.29
N ARG A 296 12.96 -12.46 -4.26
CA ARG A 296 12.09 -12.44 -3.09
C ARG A 296 10.99 -13.45 -3.28
N PHE A 297 10.94 -14.46 -2.45
CA PHE A 297 10.06 -15.60 -2.63
C PHE A 297 8.58 -15.23 -2.49
N GLU A 298 8.24 -14.34 -1.58
CA GLU A 298 6.88 -13.80 -1.42
C GLU A 298 6.41 -13.07 -2.67
N VAL A 299 7.30 -12.30 -3.31
CA VAL A 299 6.99 -11.58 -4.55
C VAL A 299 6.88 -12.54 -5.74
N ILE A 300 7.76 -13.54 -5.84
CA ILE A 300 7.69 -14.57 -6.89
C ILE A 300 6.35 -15.31 -6.79
N GLY A 301 5.96 -15.73 -5.57
CA GLY A 301 4.71 -16.43 -5.33
C GLY A 301 3.47 -15.60 -5.67
N LEU A 302 3.41 -14.34 -5.23
CA LEU A 302 2.30 -13.44 -5.55
C LEU A 302 2.27 -13.07 -7.04
N SER A 303 3.44 -12.80 -7.66
CA SER A 303 3.53 -12.44 -9.07
C SER A 303 3.16 -13.58 -10.02
N TYR A 304 3.25 -14.83 -9.59
CA TYR A 304 2.74 -15.98 -10.36
C TYR A 304 1.22 -15.91 -10.60
N LEU A 305 0.49 -15.24 -9.70
CA LEU A 305 -0.96 -15.04 -9.84
C LEU A 305 -1.32 -13.98 -10.89
N LEU A 306 -0.41 -13.05 -11.22
CA LEU A 306 -0.63 -11.98 -12.19
C LEU A 306 -0.82 -12.53 -13.60
N SER A 307 -1.51 -11.80 -14.47
CA SER A 307 -1.51 -12.13 -15.90
C SER A 307 -0.12 -11.92 -16.52
N LEU A 308 0.21 -12.68 -17.59
CA LEU A 308 1.53 -12.58 -18.22
C LEU A 308 1.85 -11.19 -18.76
N ASP A 309 0.85 -10.51 -19.33
CA ASP A 309 1.01 -9.17 -19.87
C ASP A 309 1.28 -8.11 -18.80
N VAL A 310 0.62 -8.23 -17.63
CA VAL A 310 0.86 -7.34 -16.48
C VAL A 310 2.25 -7.56 -15.91
N SER A 311 2.61 -8.81 -15.63
CA SER A 311 3.95 -9.11 -15.09
C SER A 311 5.06 -8.73 -16.07
N LEU A 312 4.87 -8.95 -17.39
CA LEU A 312 5.75 -8.46 -18.42
C LEU A 312 5.89 -6.94 -18.37
N GLY A 313 4.77 -6.20 -18.31
CA GLY A 313 4.79 -4.75 -18.25
C GLY A 313 5.52 -4.21 -17.04
N VAL A 314 5.33 -4.81 -15.86
CA VAL A 314 5.98 -4.36 -14.61
C VAL A 314 7.51 -4.46 -14.69
N TRP A 315 8.05 -5.65 -14.99
CA TRP A 315 9.51 -5.81 -15.02
C TRP A 315 10.15 -5.11 -16.22
N PHE A 316 9.45 -5.08 -17.37
CA PHE A 316 9.97 -4.45 -18.59
C PHE A 316 10.12 -2.93 -18.41
N PHE A 317 9.07 -2.23 -17.93
CA PHE A 317 9.17 -0.80 -17.70
C PHE A 317 10.10 -0.45 -16.54
N ALA A 318 10.22 -1.29 -15.51
CA ALA A 318 11.23 -1.12 -14.48
C ALA A 318 12.65 -1.19 -15.08
N PHE A 319 12.93 -2.22 -15.88
CA PHE A 319 14.21 -2.37 -16.56
C PHE A 319 14.52 -1.20 -17.52
N LEU A 320 13.53 -0.78 -18.32
CA LEU A 320 13.69 0.36 -19.21
C LEU A 320 13.96 1.66 -18.43
N SER A 321 13.31 1.85 -17.29
CA SER A 321 13.54 3.00 -16.41
C SER A 321 14.94 2.99 -15.77
N ILE A 322 15.46 1.80 -15.44
CA ILE A 322 16.86 1.65 -14.98
C ILE A 322 17.83 2.08 -16.07
N LEU A 323 17.61 1.61 -17.30
CA LEU A 323 18.45 1.99 -18.44
C LEU A 323 18.39 3.49 -18.72
N HIS A 324 17.19 4.07 -18.75
CA HIS A 324 16.98 5.50 -18.99
C HIS A 324 17.70 6.34 -17.92
N SER A 325 17.46 6.07 -16.65
CA SER A 325 18.12 6.77 -15.54
C SER A 325 19.65 6.58 -15.58
N GLY A 326 20.11 5.43 -16.01
CA GLY A 326 21.54 5.15 -16.17
C GLY A 326 22.20 5.93 -17.30
N VAL A 327 21.52 6.04 -18.44
CA VAL A 327 21.98 6.86 -19.57
C VAL A 327 22.04 8.33 -19.20
N GLU A 328 21.03 8.86 -18.51
CA GLU A 328 21.04 10.25 -18.03
C GLU A 328 22.22 10.52 -17.10
N ARG A 329 22.49 9.63 -16.14
CA ARG A 329 23.65 9.74 -15.24
C ARG A 329 24.97 9.66 -16.00
N LEU A 330 25.06 8.78 -17.00
CA LEU A 330 26.26 8.66 -17.85
C LEU A 330 26.55 9.94 -18.64
N LEU A 331 25.49 10.60 -19.13
CA LEU A 331 25.58 11.83 -19.88
C LEU A 331 25.71 13.08 -18.99
N GLY A 332 25.53 12.94 -17.67
CA GLY A 332 25.48 14.07 -16.74
C GLY A 332 24.27 14.99 -16.96
N TRP A 333 23.21 14.48 -17.61
CA TRP A 333 22.02 15.24 -17.91
C TRP A 333 20.96 15.07 -16.84
N SER A 334 20.38 16.17 -16.36
CA SER A 334 19.26 16.19 -15.40
C SER A 334 18.32 17.35 -15.72
N ILE A 335 17.04 17.16 -15.46
CA ILE A 335 16.02 18.22 -15.57
C ILE A 335 15.87 19.04 -14.28
N GLY A 336 16.60 18.69 -13.24
CA GLY A 336 16.56 19.35 -11.93
C GLY A 336 17.10 18.46 -10.81
N PRO A 337 17.07 18.95 -9.56
CA PRO A 337 17.55 18.20 -8.40
C PRO A 337 16.72 16.94 -8.14
N GLY A 338 17.32 15.96 -7.49
CA GLY A 338 16.62 14.76 -7.00
C GLY A 338 15.55 15.14 -5.99
N GLN A 339 14.38 14.54 -6.12
CA GLN A 339 13.23 14.82 -5.28
C GLN A 339 13.04 13.75 -4.20
N PRO A 340 12.55 14.10 -2.99
CA PRO A 340 12.20 13.13 -1.96
C PRO A 340 11.25 12.05 -2.49
N TYR A 341 11.50 10.81 -2.10
CA TYR A 341 10.73 9.61 -2.48
C TYR A 341 10.74 9.23 -3.98
N SER A 342 11.32 10.01 -4.89
CA SER A 342 11.42 9.63 -6.30
C SER A 342 12.59 8.68 -6.60
N MET A 343 13.59 8.61 -5.73
CA MET A 343 14.76 7.74 -5.91
C MET A 343 14.39 6.24 -5.87
N PRO A 344 15.13 5.38 -6.62
CA PRO A 344 16.39 5.64 -7.34
C PRO A 344 16.22 6.20 -8.76
N ALA A 345 15.00 6.51 -9.21
CA ALA A 345 14.77 7.11 -10.52
C ALA A 345 15.37 8.53 -10.61
N THR A 346 15.75 8.94 -11.82
CA THR A 346 16.01 10.35 -12.13
C THR A 346 14.70 11.15 -12.16
N PRO A 347 14.72 12.46 -11.96
CA PRO A 347 13.49 13.27 -11.97
C PRO A 347 12.66 13.13 -13.24
N SER A 348 13.28 13.03 -14.42
CA SER A 348 12.63 12.79 -15.71
C SER A 348 11.80 11.48 -15.71
N VAL A 349 12.41 10.38 -15.29
CA VAL A 349 11.76 9.04 -15.21
C VAL A 349 10.64 9.05 -14.18
N ALA A 350 10.85 9.68 -13.01
CA ALA A 350 9.83 9.76 -11.98
C ALA A 350 8.61 10.55 -12.45
N HIS A 351 8.83 11.71 -13.12
CA HIS A 351 7.73 12.52 -13.65
C HIS A 351 7.02 11.88 -14.84
N MET A 352 7.72 11.13 -15.71
CA MET A 352 7.06 10.32 -16.75
C MET A 352 6.14 9.26 -16.13
N ALA A 353 6.59 8.56 -15.11
CA ALA A 353 5.79 7.56 -14.42
C ALA A 353 4.58 8.20 -13.69
N GLN A 354 4.78 9.38 -13.08
CA GLN A 354 3.70 10.15 -12.45
C GLN A 354 2.64 10.57 -13.48
N GLY A 355 3.06 11.04 -14.65
CA GLY A 355 2.14 11.36 -15.74
C GLY A 355 1.36 10.16 -16.24
N ALA A 356 2.02 8.99 -16.34
CA ALA A 356 1.37 7.74 -16.69
C ALA A 356 0.31 7.35 -15.65
N MET A 357 0.57 7.56 -14.35
CA MET A 357 -0.40 7.32 -13.28
C MET A 357 -1.59 8.28 -13.38
N PHE A 358 -1.38 9.55 -13.69
CA PHE A 358 -2.47 10.51 -13.88
C PHE A 358 -3.39 10.10 -15.04
N PHE A 359 -2.81 9.67 -16.17
CA PHE A 359 -3.61 9.18 -17.29
C PHE A 359 -4.38 7.88 -16.92
N LEU A 360 -3.76 6.98 -16.17
CA LEU A 360 -4.42 5.75 -15.68
C LEU A 360 -5.68 6.08 -14.86
N VAL A 361 -5.57 7.05 -13.95
CA VAL A 361 -6.71 7.50 -13.12
C VAL A 361 -7.75 8.19 -13.97
N PHE A 362 -7.35 9.11 -14.85
CA PHE A 362 -8.25 9.77 -15.78
C PHE A 362 -9.03 8.75 -16.62
N ALA A 363 -8.35 7.78 -17.23
CA ALA A 363 -8.98 6.73 -18.04
C ALA A 363 -9.94 5.87 -17.20
N SER A 364 -9.58 5.57 -15.95
CA SER A 364 -10.43 4.82 -15.02
C SER A 364 -11.73 5.58 -14.68
N ILE A 365 -11.62 6.88 -14.33
CA ILE A 365 -12.77 7.74 -14.05
C ILE A 365 -13.62 7.95 -15.31
N TRP A 366 -12.97 8.14 -16.46
CA TRP A 366 -13.68 8.28 -17.74
C TRP A 366 -14.46 7.03 -18.12
N SER A 367 -13.88 5.86 -17.92
CA SER A 367 -14.58 4.57 -18.08
C SER A 367 -15.78 4.46 -17.16
N ALA A 368 -15.62 4.88 -15.90
CA ALA A 368 -16.65 4.86 -14.87
C ALA A 368 -17.71 5.97 -15.00
N ARG A 369 -17.54 6.97 -15.88
CA ARG A 369 -18.33 8.21 -15.90
C ARG A 369 -19.85 8.00 -15.91
N ARG A 370 -20.36 7.02 -16.67
CA ARG A 370 -21.78 6.72 -16.72
C ARG A 370 -22.31 6.21 -15.38
N HIS A 371 -21.53 5.33 -14.75
CA HIS A 371 -21.85 4.81 -13.41
C HIS A 371 -21.78 5.91 -12.34
N LEU A 372 -20.71 6.70 -12.33
CA LEU A 372 -20.53 7.79 -11.36
C LEU A 372 -21.62 8.86 -11.48
N ILE A 373 -22.01 9.26 -12.71
CA ILE A 373 -23.13 10.19 -12.91
C ILE A 373 -24.44 9.61 -12.38
N ALA A 374 -24.67 8.30 -12.60
CA ALA A 374 -25.88 7.63 -12.10
C ALA A 374 -25.87 7.56 -10.56
N VAL A 375 -24.71 7.26 -9.93
CA VAL A 375 -24.53 7.27 -8.46
C VAL A 375 -24.84 8.66 -7.89
N VAL A 376 -24.27 9.72 -8.46
CA VAL A 376 -24.51 11.10 -8.00
C VAL A 376 -25.98 11.49 -8.18
N ARG A 377 -26.61 11.18 -9.32
CA ARG A 377 -28.02 11.46 -9.55
C ARG A 377 -28.93 10.71 -8.56
N SER A 378 -28.63 9.44 -8.30
CA SER A 378 -29.35 8.64 -7.29
C SER A 378 -29.20 9.23 -5.88
N ALA A 379 -28.00 9.69 -5.51
CA ALA A 379 -27.72 10.29 -4.21
C ALA A 379 -28.53 11.60 -3.97
N VAL A 380 -28.72 12.40 -5.03
CA VAL A 380 -29.49 13.66 -4.97
C VAL A 380 -31.00 13.42 -5.15
N GLY A 381 -31.43 12.17 -5.30
CA GLY A 381 -32.84 11.82 -5.52
C GLY A 381 -33.35 12.12 -6.94
N ARG A 382 -32.44 12.32 -7.90
CA ARG A 382 -32.74 12.54 -9.33
C ARG A 382 -32.35 11.31 -10.12
N GLY A 383 -33.31 10.66 -10.78
CA GLY A 383 -33.07 9.48 -11.63
C GLY A 383 -33.58 8.17 -11.03
N ARG A 384 -33.26 7.06 -11.69
CA ARG A 384 -33.65 5.73 -11.19
C ARG A 384 -32.76 5.37 -9.98
N PRO A 385 -33.36 4.89 -8.87
CA PRO A 385 -32.57 4.41 -7.74
C PRO A 385 -31.66 3.26 -8.18
N ILE A 386 -30.40 3.33 -7.79
CA ILE A 386 -29.44 2.25 -8.01
C ILE A 386 -29.45 1.39 -6.75
N ASP A 387 -29.52 0.08 -6.91
CA ASP A 387 -29.40 -0.86 -5.80
C ASP A 387 -28.00 -0.74 -5.16
N ASP A 388 -27.97 -0.32 -3.91
CA ASP A 388 -26.78 -0.17 -3.07
C ASP A 388 -26.79 -1.15 -1.86
N SER A 389 -27.68 -2.15 -1.89
CA SER A 389 -27.81 -3.12 -0.78
C SER A 389 -26.53 -3.93 -0.57
N GLY A 390 -25.75 -4.16 -1.62
CA GLY A 390 -24.45 -4.82 -1.58
C GLY A 390 -23.28 -3.93 -1.20
N GLU A 391 -23.48 -2.64 -0.97
CA GLU A 391 -22.41 -1.69 -0.62
C GLU A 391 -22.23 -1.54 0.90
N ILE A 392 -21.00 -1.24 1.34
CA ILE A 392 -20.70 -0.98 2.76
C ILE A 392 -21.33 0.32 3.27
N LEU A 393 -21.54 1.29 2.38
CA LEU A 393 -22.26 2.54 2.62
C LEU A 393 -23.30 2.77 1.53
N SER A 394 -24.41 3.48 1.86
CA SER A 394 -25.32 3.91 0.81
C SER A 394 -24.66 4.90 -0.14
N TYR A 395 -25.01 4.91 -1.42
CA TYR A 395 -24.48 5.89 -2.37
C TYR A 395 -24.74 7.32 -1.94
N ARG A 396 -25.87 7.58 -1.26
CA ARG A 396 -26.16 8.89 -0.68
C ARG A 396 -25.13 9.26 0.39
N THR A 397 -24.84 8.35 1.33
CA THR A 397 -23.82 8.55 2.36
C THR A 397 -22.43 8.70 1.74
N ALA A 398 -22.10 7.93 0.72
CA ALA A 398 -20.79 7.99 0.06
C ALA A 398 -20.58 9.34 -0.65
N VAL A 399 -21.57 9.86 -1.40
CA VAL A 399 -21.44 11.14 -2.12
C VAL A 399 -21.37 12.32 -1.13
N PHE A 400 -22.33 12.44 -0.22
CA PHE A 400 -22.35 13.55 0.73
C PHE A 400 -21.24 13.44 1.78
N GLY A 401 -20.90 12.22 2.19
CA GLY A 401 -19.78 11.94 3.08
C GLY A 401 -18.44 12.32 2.47
N PHE A 402 -18.21 12.00 1.18
CA PHE A 402 -17.03 12.45 0.44
C PHE A 402 -16.94 13.97 0.39
N LEU A 403 -18.03 14.66 0.05
CA LEU A 403 -18.05 16.13 0.00
C LEU A 403 -17.77 16.75 1.39
N ALA A 404 -18.42 16.26 2.44
CA ALA A 404 -18.21 16.78 3.79
C ALA A 404 -16.77 16.54 4.28
N ALA A 405 -16.22 15.33 4.07
CA ALA A 405 -14.85 15.01 4.41
C ALA A 405 -13.84 15.83 3.58
N SER A 406 -14.11 16.09 2.30
CA SER A 406 -13.28 16.93 1.45
C SER A 406 -13.25 18.37 1.91
N VAL A 407 -14.41 18.94 2.25
CA VAL A 407 -14.50 20.31 2.79
C VAL A 407 -13.73 20.40 4.11
N PHE A 408 -13.93 19.45 5.02
CA PHE A 408 -13.19 19.40 6.28
C PHE A 408 -11.67 19.31 6.04
N ALA A 409 -11.22 18.42 5.16
CA ALA A 409 -9.81 18.24 4.86
C ALA A 409 -9.17 19.51 4.26
N VAL A 410 -9.85 20.17 3.32
CA VAL A 410 -9.36 21.42 2.70
C VAL A 410 -9.30 22.54 3.72
N VAL A 411 -10.33 22.70 4.57
CA VAL A 411 -10.32 23.70 5.65
C VAL A 411 -9.20 23.39 6.64
N TRP A 412 -9.04 22.15 7.07
CA TRP A 412 -7.96 21.75 7.99
C TRP A 412 -6.57 22.04 7.37
N LEU A 413 -6.32 21.69 6.11
CA LEU A 413 -5.09 21.98 5.39
C LEU A 413 -4.86 23.49 5.25
N SER A 414 -5.91 24.29 5.04
CA SER A 414 -5.76 25.74 4.95
C SER A 414 -5.34 26.37 6.29
N GLN A 415 -5.79 25.81 7.42
CA GLN A 415 -5.38 26.26 8.76
C GLN A 415 -3.95 25.89 9.12
N THR A 416 -3.30 24.99 8.36
CA THR A 416 -1.87 24.65 8.55
C THR A 416 -0.91 25.63 7.88
N GLY A 417 -1.42 26.56 7.08
CA GLY A 417 -0.62 27.55 6.36
C GLY A 417 -0.72 27.45 4.83
N LEU A 418 -1.47 26.48 4.29
CA LEU A 418 -1.75 26.41 2.85
C LEU A 418 -2.90 27.40 2.50
N GLY A 419 -2.76 28.14 1.40
CA GLY A 419 -3.91 28.86 0.83
C GLY A 419 -5.03 27.91 0.40
N TYR A 420 -6.30 28.30 0.46
CA TYR A 420 -7.44 27.43 0.11
C TYR A 420 -7.30 26.78 -1.28
N GLY A 421 -6.82 27.51 -2.29
CA GLY A 421 -6.59 26.99 -3.64
C GLY A 421 -5.51 25.91 -3.67
N SER A 422 -4.37 26.15 -3.02
CA SER A 422 -3.28 25.18 -2.89
C SER A 422 -3.67 23.97 -2.06
N ALA A 423 -4.46 24.16 -1.00
CA ALA A 423 -5.01 23.09 -0.17
C ALA A 423 -5.96 22.17 -0.96
N LEU A 424 -6.86 22.76 -1.76
CA LEU A 424 -7.75 22.01 -2.65
C LEU A 424 -6.98 21.25 -3.72
N PHE A 425 -6.00 21.90 -4.38
CA PHE A 425 -5.15 21.25 -5.37
C PHE A 425 -4.40 20.06 -4.78
N TYR A 426 -3.73 20.26 -3.64
CA TYR A 426 -3.00 19.22 -2.94
C TYR A 426 -3.89 18.05 -2.51
N TYR A 427 -5.05 18.33 -1.90
CA TYR A 427 -6.02 17.32 -1.49
C TYR A 427 -6.50 16.49 -2.69
N MET A 428 -6.88 17.14 -3.81
CA MET A 428 -7.31 16.44 -5.02
C MET A 428 -6.20 15.58 -5.62
N LEU A 429 -4.96 16.07 -5.58
CA LEU A 429 -3.78 15.31 -6.00
C LEU A 429 -3.58 14.05 -5.14
N CYS A 430 -3.76 14.14 -3.82
CA CYS A 430 -3.73 12.97 -2.93
C CYS A 430 -4.84 11.96 -3.29
N ILE A 431 -6.07 12.41 -3.51
CA ILE A 431 -7.18 11.52 -3.91
C ILE A 431 -6.90 10.84 -5.24
N VAL A 432 -6.37 11.56 -6.24
CA VAL A 432 -5.95 10.99 -7.53
C VAL A 432 -4.88 9.92 -7.31
N THR A 433 -3.89 10.21 -6.50
CA THR A 433 -2.80 9.27 -6.17
C THR A 433 -3.34 8.00 -5.47
N PHE A 434 -4.25 8.15 -4.50
CA PHE A 434 -4.87 7.02 -3.80
C PHE A 434 -5.71 6.15 -4.75
N ILE A 435 -6.48 6.75 -5.66
CA ILE A 435 -7.23 6.02 -6.69
C ILE A 435 -6.25 5.26 -7.60
N GLY A 436 -5.17 5.91 -8.05
CA GLY A 436 -4.16 5.32 -8.92
C GLY A 436 -3.50 4.09 -8.29
N LEU A 437 -3.00 4.23 -7.07
CA LEU A 437 -2.38 3.12 -6.34
C LEU A 437 -3.38 2.01 -6.00
N ALA A 438 -4.59 2.34 -5.53
CA ALA A 438 -5.62 1.34 -5.26
C ALA A 438 -6.00 0.57 -6.54
N ARG A 439 -6.07 1.26 -7.69
CA ARG A 439 -6.29 0.65 -9.00
C ARG A 439 -5.15 -0.29 -9.39
N ILE A 440 -3.90 0.15 -9.23
CA ILE A 440 -2.71 -0.66 -9.53
C ILE A 440 -2.69 -1.93 -8.67
N VAL A 441 -2.89 -1.80 -7.36
CA VAL A 441 -2.93 -2.94 -6.44
C VAL A 441 -4.06 -3.91 -6.79
N SER A 442 -5.26 -3.40 -7.07
CA SER A 442 -6.42 -4.22 -7.41
C SER A 442 -6.28 -4.95 -8.74
N GLN A 443 -5.65 -4.33 -9.74
CA GLN A 443 -5.49 -4.87 -11.08
C GLN A 443 -4.22 -5.71 -11.24
N ALA A 444 -3.10 -5.18 -10.77
CA ALA A 444 -1.79 -5.82 -10.91
C ALA A 444 -1.43 -6.71 -9.71
N GLY A 445 -2.14 -6.65 -8.58
CA GLY A 445 -1.83 -7.47 -7.41
C GLY A 445 -0.42 -7.32 -6.89
N LEU A 446 0.18 -6.15 -7.11
CA LEU A 446 1.53 -5.88 -6.64
C LEU A 446 1.52 -5.70 -5.14
N ALA A 447 2.39 -6.45 -4.48
CA ALA A 447 2.61 -6.33 -3.05
C ALA A 447 3.27 -4.98 -2.68
N TYR A 448 4.13 -4.47 -3.56
CA TYR A 448 4.95 -3.29 -3.32
C TYR A 448 4.73 -2.23 -4.40
N GLY A 449 4.47 -1.00 -3.99
CA GLY A 449 4.32 0.13 -4.91
C GLY A 449 4.07 1.43 -4.14
N VAL A 450 4.64 2.52 -4.64
CA VAL A 450 4.42 3.89 -4.14
C VAL A 450 4.15 4.82 -5.32
N SER A 451 3.70 6.04 -5.03
CA SER A 451 3.62 7.08 -6.04
C SER A 451 5.02 7.41 -6.58
N PRO A 452 5.20 7.51 -7.90
CA PRO A 452 6.50 7.90 -8.49
C PRO A 452 7.01 9.26 -8.01
N VAL A 453 6.10 10.22 -7.80
CA VAL A 453 6.37 11.50 -7.16
C VAL A 453 5.38 11.69 -6.01
N ALA A 454 5.89 12.00 -4.81
CA ALA A 454 5.04 12.22 -3.65
C ALA A 454 4.13 13.45 -3.87
N PRO A 455 2.85 13.41 -3.46
CA PRO A 455 1.92 14.52 -3.65
C PRO A 455 2.40 15.88 -3.14
N PRO A 456 3.04 16.00 -1.94
CA PRO A 456 3.56 17.31 -1.52
C PRO A 456 4.64 17.84 -2.46
N VAL A 457 5.53 16.96 -2.94
CA VAL A 457 6.62 17.30 -3.87
C VAL A 457 6.05 17.73 -5.22
N PHE A 458 5.09 17.00 -5.76
CA PHE A 458 4.44 17.37 -7.02
C PHE A 458 3.66 18.68 -6.90
N THR A 459 3.10 19.00 -5.72
CA THR A 459 2.42 20.29 -5.47
C THR A 459 3.41 21.45 -5.60
N VAL A 460 4.61 21.35 -5.02
CA VAL A 460 5.68 22.35 -5.20
C VAL A 460 6.11 22.43 -6.66
N THR A 461 6.29 21.29 -7.33
CA THR A 461 6.62 21.25 -8.76
C THR A 461 5.61 22.01 -9.63
N ALA A 462 4.32 21.86 -9.34
CA ALA A 462 3.23 22.39 -10.17
C ALA A 462 2.90 23.86 -9.88
N LEU A 463 2.95 24.26 -8.61
CA LEU A 463 2.56 25.61 -8.19
C LEU A 463 3.75 26.56 -8.03
N GLY A 464 4.93 26.03 -7.78
CA GLY A 464 6.14 26.78 -7.44
C GLY A 464 6.22 27.19 -5.97
N PRO A 465 7.44 27.30 -5.40
CA PRO A 465 7.66 27.75 -4.02
C PRO A 465 7.13 29.16 -3.75
N ASP A 466 7.21 30.06 -4.74
CA ASP A 466 6.78 31.47 -4.61
C ASP A 466 5.27 31.59 -4.32
N VAL A 467 4.44 30.78 -4.99
CA VAL A 467 2.98 30.78 -4.79
C VAL A 467 2.60 30.19 -3.42
N LEU A 468 3.37 29.20 -2.97
CA LEU A 468 3.11 28.52 -1.70
C LEU A 468 3.60 29.34 -0.50
N GLY A 469 4.72 30.06 -0.65
CA GLY A 469 5.40 30.77 0.40
C GLY A 469 5.93 29.87 1.53
N PRO A 470 6.67 30.44 2.49
CA PRO A 470 7.28 29.64 3.59
C PRO A 470 6.27 28.85 4.43
N SER A 471 5.10 29.43 4.72
CA SER A 471 4.04 28.76 5.49
C SER A 471 3.43 27.59 4.72
N GLY A 472 3.16 27.74 3.41
CA GLY A 472 2.64 26.67 2.58
C GLY A 472 3.63 25.54 2.37
N LEU A 473 4.92 25.86 2.17
CA LEU A 473 6.00 24.86 2.06
C LEU A 473 6.15 24.06 3.35
N THR A 474 6.13 24.74 4.50
CA THR A 474 6.16 24.09 5.82
C THR A 474 4.94 23.19 6.01
N ALA A 475 3.75 23.68 5.66
CA ALA A 475 2.52 22.91 5.75
C ALA A 475 2.56 21.65 4.86
N LEU A 476 3.07 21.74 3.63
CA LEU A 476 3.26 20.57 2.75
C LEU A 476 4.24 19.56 3.35
N GLY A 477 5.37 20.03 3.91
CA GLY A 477 6.32 19.17 4.59
C GLY A 477 5.70 18.45 5.79
N MET A 478 4.92 19.15 6.61
CA MET A 478 4.20 18.55 7.74
C MET A 478 3.21 17.45 7.32
N ASN A 479 2.79 17.42 6.07
CA ASN A 479 1.89 16.40 5.53
C ASN A 479 2.60 15.15 4.94
N PHE A 480 3.94 15.08 4.95
CA PHE A 480 4.67 13.88 4.49
C PHE A 480 4.28 12.59 5.22
N PRO A 481 3.99 12.57 6.54
CA PRO A 481 3.69 11.33 7.26
C PRO A 481 2.55 10.49 6.68
N TRP A 482 1.57 11.08 6.01
CA TRP A 482 0.40 10.37 5.49
C TRP A 482 0.29 10.37 3.95
N SER A 483 1.10 11.16 3.26
CA SER A 483 0.93 11.38 1.82
C SER A 483 2.18 11.10 0.97
N ALA A 484 3.36 10.97 1.60
CA ALA A 484 4.60 10.78 0.84
C ALA A 484 4.95 9.31 0.65
N ASP A 485 4.99 8.51 1.70
CA ASP A 485 5.32 7.09 1.64
C ASP A 485 4.05 6.23 1.65
N LEU A 486 3.48 6.01 0.48
CA LEU A 486 2.21 5.30 0.29
C LEU A 486 2.40 3.80 -0.01
N ARG A 487 3.41 3.15 0.61
CA ARG A 487 3.63 1.70 0.47
C ARG A 487 2.48 0.86 1.02
N THR A 488 1.70 1.43 1.93
CA THR A 488 0.47 0.84 2.46
C THR A 488 -0.51 1.94 2.82
N PHE A 489 -1.79 1.76 2.53
CA PHE A 489 -2.86 2.70 2.91
C PHE A 489 -4.23 2.05 2.88
N VAL A 490 -5.15 2.60 3.67
CA VAL A 490 -6.45 2.00 3.98
C VAL A 490 -7.31 1.71 2.74
N MET A 491 -7.31 2.58 1.72
CA MET A 491 -8.15 2.40 0.53
C MET A 491 -7.81 1.14 -0.26
N ALA A 492 -6.51 0.86 -0.51
CA ALA A 492 -6.09 -0.32 -1.28
C ALA A 492 -6.35 -1.62 -0.51
N SER A 493 -6.06 -1.62 0.80
CA SER A 493 -6.37 -2.75 1.68
C SER A 493 -7.86 -3.02 1.75
N THR A 494 -8.68 -1.96 1.88
CA THR A 494 -10.15 -2.10 1.88
C THR A 494 -10.66 -2.59 0.53
N ALA A 495 -10.11 -2.13 -0.60
CA ALA A 495 -10.50 -2.63 -1.93
C ALA A 495 -10.32 -4.16 -2.03
N THR A 496 -9.18 -4.67 -1.55
CA THR A 496 -8.92 -6.12 -1.46
C THR A 496 -9.90 -6.80 -0.50
N GLY A 497 -10.16 -6.18 0.65
CA GLY A 497 -11.13 -6.67 1.64
C GLY A 497 -12.56 -6.77 1.09
N LEU A 498 -13.02 -5.77 0.33
CA LEU A 498 -14.33 -5.79 -0.31
C LEU A 498 -14.44 -6.90 -1.38
N LYS A 499 -13.34 -7.22 -2.07
CA LYS A 499 -13.33 -8.38 -2.98
C LYS A 499 -13.47 -9.70 -2.22
N ILE A 500 -12.82 -9.84 -1.07
CA ILE A 500 -12.99 -11.00 -0.19
C ILE A 500 -14.43 -11.08 0.32
N ALA A 501 -15.02 -9.95 0.74
CA ALA A 501 -16.40 -9.86 1.20
C ALA A 501 -17.41 -10.27 0.11
N GLU A 502 -17.19 -9.83 -1.15
CA GLU A 502 -18.01 -10.23 -2.31
C GLU A 502 -17.99 -11.73 -2.55
N VAL A 503 -16.80 -12.34 -2.57
CA VAL A 503 -16.64 -13.78 -2.81
C VAL A 503 -17.24 -14.61 -1.67
N THR A 504 -17.11 -14.17 -0.43
CA THR A 504 -17.64 -14.86 0.77
C THR A 504 -19.10 -14.49 1.07
N ARG A 505 -19.71 -13.58 0.31
CA ARG A 505 -21.09 -13.10 0.48
C ARG A 505 -21.37 -12.55 1.88
N LEU A 506 -20.45 -11.73 2.39
CA LEU A 506 -20.61 -11.04 3.66
C LEU A 506 -21.64 -9.90 3.54
N GLU A 507 -22.37 -9.65 4.64
CA GLU A 507 -23.26 -8.48 4.77
C GLU A 507 -22.42 -7.20 4.84
N SER A 508 -22.54 -6.35 3.83
CA SER A 508 -21.62 -5.24 3.60
C SER A 508 -21.74 -4.14 4.65
N ARG A 509 -22.94 -3.76 5.11
CA ARG A 509 -23.11 -2.62 6.03
C ARG A 509 -22.55 -2.85 7.43
N ARG A 510 -22.67 -4.08 7.97
CA ARG A 510 -22.02 -4.44 9.25
C ARG A 510 -20.50 -4.52 9.12
N LEU A 511 -20.01 -4.87 7.95
CA LEU A 511 -18.58 -4.87 7.66
C LEU A 511 -17.97 -3.46 7.75
N PHE A 512 -18.70 -2.41 7.35
CA PHE A 512 -18.23 -1.03 7.54
C PHE A 512 -17.93 -0.73 9.01
N VAL A 513 -18.81 -1.13 9.93
CA VAL A 513 -18.59 -0.92 11.38
C VAL A 513 -17.35 -1.69 11.85
N ALA A 514 -17.17 -2.94 11.39
CA ALA A 514 -15.99 -3.73 11.74
C ALA A 514 -14.69 -3.07 11.24
N ILE A 515 -14.67 -2.55 10.01
CA ILE A 515 -13.54 -1.79 9.43
C ILE A 515 -13.27 -0.52 10.24
N ALA A 516 -14.31 0.26 10.57
CA ALA A 516 -14.16 1.49 11.34
C ALA A 516 -13.59 1.22 12.75
N LEU A 517 -14.06 0.17 13.42
CA LEU A 517 -13.52 -0.26 14.72
C LEU A 517 -12.06 -0.74 14.61
N ALA A 518 -11.72 -1.47 13.55
CA ALA A 518 -10.34 -1.89 13.30
C ALA A 518 -9.41 -0.69 13.13
N ILE A 519 -9.82 0.34 12.35
CA ILE A 519 -9.06 1.58 12.18
C ILE A 519 -8.86 2.29 13.53
N LEU A 520 -9.92 2.49 14.31
CA LEU A 520 -9.87 3.20 15.59
C LEU A 520 -8.97 2.49 16.59
N VAL A 521 -9.17 1.17 16.78
CA VAL A 521 -8.35 0.39 17.72
C VAL A 521 -6.89 0.41 17.31
N THR A 522 -6.59 0.30 16.03
CA THR A 522 -5.21 0.30 15.53
C THR A 522 -4.56 1.68 15.68
N LEU A 523 -5.25 2.77 15.39
CA LEU A 523 -4.74 4.13 15.62
C LEU A 523 -4.37 4.34 17.10
N ILE A 524 -5.23 3.92 18.02
CA ILE A 524 -5.01 4.07 19.46
C ILE A 524 -3.85 3.18 19.92
N SER A 525 -3.87 1.87 19.58
CA SER A 525 -2.88 0.93 20.05
C SER A 525 -1.48 1.18 19.47
N SER A 526 -1.39 1.56 18.17
CA SER A 526 -0.10 1.89 17.56
C SER A 526 0.49 3.19 18.12
N THR A 527 -0.34 4.21 18.35
CA THR A 527 0.13 5.45 18.99
C THR A 527 0.61 5.19 20.40
N TRP A 528 -0.15 4.43 21.18
CA TRP A 528 0.22 4.10 22.55
C TRP A 528 1.55 3.36 22.61
N ILE A 529 1.75 2.31 21.80
CA ILE A 529 2.98 1.53 21.83
C ILE A 529 4.18 2.33 21.33
N ILE A 530 4.07 3.07 20.23
CA ILE A 530 5.20 3.84 19.69
C ILE A 530 5.63 4.92 20.67
N MET A 531 4.70 5.65 21.29
CA MET A 531 5.00 6.64 22.32
C MET A 531 5.67 5.99 23.52
N THR A 532 5.16 4.86 24.00
CA THR A 532 5.74 4.13 25.14
C THR A 532 7.17 3.65 24.85
N LEU A 533 7.40 3.07 23.67
CA LEU A 533 8.73 2.61 23.25
C LEU A 533 9.69 3.78 23.09
N SER A 534 9.23 4.91 22.54
CA SER A 534 10.08 6.09 22.34
C SER A 534 10.53 6.69 23.67
N TYR A 535 9.64 6.78 24.66
CA TYR A 535 10.00 7.24 26.01
C TYR A 535 10.87 6.24 26.77
N ALA A 536 10.69 4.93 26.52
CA ALA A 536 11.46 3.89 27.20
C ALA A 536 12.89 3.74 26.65
N TYR A 537 13.06 3.81 25.32
CA TYR A 537 14.35 3.51 24.67
C TYR A 537 15.01 4.73 24.03
N GLY A 538 14.28 5.83 23.85
CA GLY A 538 14.69 6.98 23.05
C GLY A 538 14.45 6.74 21.56
N GLY A 539 13.74 7.65 20.90
CA GLY A 539 13.40 7.55 19.47
C GLY A 539 14.60 7.36 18.55
N ILE A 540 15.73 8.02 18.85
CA ILE A 540 16.98 7.89 18.07
C ILE A 540 17.61 6.49 18.16
N ASN A 541 17.32 5.76 19.23
CA ASN A 541 17.81 4.40 19.47
C ASN A 541 16.88 3.34 18.86
N LEU A 542 15.71 3.73 18.36
CA LEU A 542 14.74 2.88 17.68
C LEU A 542 15.06 2.75 16.18
N GLY A 543 14.26 1.98 15.43
CA GLY A 543 14.40 1.84 13.97
C GLY A 543 14.43 3.20 13.26
N GLY A 544 15.53 3.51 12.55
CA GLY A 544 16.00 4.86 12.26
C GLY A 544 15.24 5.71 11.25
N TRP A 545 14.37 5.12 10.39
CA TRP A 545 13.78 5.90 9.29
C TRP A 545 12.81 7.00 9.79
N GLY A 546 11.83 6.65 10.62
CA GLY A 546 10.82 7.60 11.08
C GLY A 546 11.43 8.70 11.96
N PHE A 547 12.22 8.30 12.99
CA PHE A 547 12.80 9.23 13.94
C PHE A 547 13.96 10.07 13.37
N GLY A 548 14.78 9.51 12.48
CA GLY A 548 15.92 10.22 11.89
C GLY A 548 15.68 10.60 10.44
N GLY A 549 15.63 9.60 9.55
CA GLY A 549 15.69 9.80 8.11
C GLY A 549 14.55 10.65 7.55
N LEU A 550 13.31 10.33 7.88
CA LEU A 550 12.13 11.02 7.33
C LEU A 550 12.08 12.49 7.81
N THR A 551 12.27 12.72 9.11
CA THR A 551 12.17 14.06 9.68
C THR A 551 13.26 14.99 9.13
N GLN A 552 14.52 14.49 9.07
CA GLN A 552 15.64 15.27 8.52
C GLN A 552 15.48 15.51 7.01
N LEU A 553 15.09 14.48 6.23
CA LEU A 553 14.82 14.61 4.81
C LEU A 553 13.78 15.71 4.54
N THR A 554 12.70 15.71 5.31
CA THR A 554 11.61 16.68 5.13
C THR A 554 12.00 18.07 5.59
N GLY A 555 12.66 18.21 6.74
CA GLY A 555 13.14 19.50 7.22
C GLY A 555 14.12 20.15 6.24
N ASN A 556 15.08 19.37 5.72
CA ASN A 556 16.02 19.84 4.69
C ASN A 556 15.30 20.22 3.41
N TRP A 557 14.28 19.45 2.99
CA TRP A 557 13.49 19.77 1.80
C TRP A 557 12.68 21.06 1.99
N ILE A 558 12.07 21.29 3.16
CA ILE A 558 11.35 22.53 3.47
C ILE A 558 12.32 23.71 3.43
N ALA A 559 13.45 23.63 4.18
CA ALA A 559 14.43 24.69 4.26
C ALA A 559 15.03 25.02 2.88
N HIS A 560 15.36 24.00 2.09
CA HIS A 560 15.88 24.19 0.73
C HIS A 560 14.91 24.99 -0.15
N ASN A 561 13.61 24.65 -0.15
CA ASN A 561 12.61 25.34 -0.97
C ASN A 561 12.27 26.76 -0.46
N ILE A 562 12.46 27.01 0.86
CA ILE A 562 12.28 28.37 1.42
C ILE A 562 13.47 29.26 1.08
N LEU A 563 14.70 28.73 1.25
CA LEU A 563 15.93 29.50 1.07
C LEU A 563 16.32 29.67 -0.40
N ASN A 564 15.93 28.73 -1.26
CA ASN A 564 16.21 28.74 -2.68
C ASN A 564 14.90 28.59 -3.48
N PRO A 565 14.02 29.61 -3.48
CA PRO A 565 12.77 29.52 -4.20
C PRO A 565 13.05 29.52 -5.71
N GLU A 566 12.82 28.38 -6.33
CA GLU A 566 12.77 28.24 -7.78
C GLU A 566 11.31 28.36 -8.24
N GLY A 567 11.06 28.95 -9.39
CA GLY A 567 9.70 29.02 -9.94
C GLY A 567 9.12 27.63 -10.26
N VAL A 568 8.05 27.59 -11.03
CA VAL A 568 7.45 26.34 -11.50
C VAL A 568 8.48 25.51 -12.28
N TYR A 569 8.60 24.24 -11.95
CA TYR A 569 9.54 23.31 -12.61
C TYR A 569 9.01 22.86 -13.98
N GLY A 570 9.13 23.72 -14.99
CA GLY A 570 8.52 23.51 -16.32
C GLY A 570 8.91 22.18 -16.98
N TRP A 571 10.19 21.80 -16.94
CA TRP A 571 10.65 20.53 -17.52
C TRP A 571 10.05 19.31 -16.83
N HIS A 572 9.84 19.34 -15.51
CA HIS A 572 9.18 18.28 -14.78
C HIS A 572 7.73 18.09 -15.27
N LEU A 573 7.00 19.19 -15.51
CA LEU A 573 5.65 19.16 -16.05
C LEU A 573 5.61 18.66 -17.50
N VAL A 574 6.60 19.02 -18.33
CA VAL A 574 6.74 18.50 -19.71
C VAL A 574 6.89 16.98 -19.67
N TYR A 575 7.80 16.44 -18.81
CA TYR A 575 7.96 14.99 -18.68
C TYR A 575 6.71 14.29 -18.11
N THR A 576 5.99 14.95 -17.21
CA THR A 576 4.68 14.46 -16.74
C THR A 576 3.68 14.37 -17.91
N GLY A 577 3.63 15.39 -18.78
CA GLY A 577 2.82 15.37 -19.99
C GLY A 577 3.23 14.28 -20.98
N MET A 578 4.53 14.09 -21.20
CA MET A 578 5.07 13.02 -22.04
C MET A 578 4.70 11.63 -21.51
N GLY A 579 4.80 11.43 -20.19
CA GLY A 579 4.39 10.17 -19.55
C GLY A 579 2.90 9.89 -19.72
N SER A 580 2.06 10.93 -19.58
CA SER A 580 0.61 10.82 -19.83
C SER A 580 0.33 10.45 -21.28
N ALA A 581 0.99 11.09 -22.25
CA ALA A 581 0.84 10.80 -23.67
C ALA A 581 1.30 9.38 -24.04
N LEU A 582 2.45 8.95 -23.49
CA LEU A 582 2.96 7.59 -23.69
C LEU A 582 1.99 6.53 -23.12
N MET A 583 1.45 6.78 -21.92
CA MET A 583 0.44 5.89 -21.31
C MET A 583 -0.84 5.82 -22.15
N ALA A 584 -1.28 6.97 -22.72
CA ALA A 584 -2.41 7.02 -23.64
C ALA A 584 -2.15 6.18 -24.88
N ALA A 585 -0.99 6.34 -25.51
CA ALA A 585 -0.58 5.58 -26.70
C ALA A 585 -0.52 4.06 -26.41
N LEU A 586 0.11 3.66 -25.32
CA LEU A 586 0.20 2.25 -24.91
C LEU A 586 -1.19 1.66 -24.60
N THR A 587 -2.07 2.43 -23.95
CA THR A 587 -3.45 2.02 -23.68
C THR A 587 -4.23 1.86 -24.98
N TYR A 588 -4.07 2.78 -25.93
CA TYR A 588 -4.67 2.67 -27.25
C TYR A 588 -4.17 1.43 -28.01
N LEU A 589 -2.84 1.20 -28.03
CA LEU A 589 -2.26 0.00 -28.66
C LEU A 589 -2.81 -1.29 -28.03
N LYS A 590 -2.90 -1.34 -26.69
CA LYS A 590 -3.44 -2.50 -25.97
C LYS A 590 -4.91 -2.77 -26.30
N THR A 591 -5.71 -1.73 -26.49
CA THR A 591 -7.13 -1.87 -26.84
C THR A 591 -7.34 -2.19 -28.33
N ARG A 592 -6.49 -1.66 -29.20
CA ARG A 592 -6.62 -1.82 -30.66
C ARG A 592 -6.05 -3.14 -31.16
N PHE A 593 -4.93 -3.59 -30.57
CA PHE A 593 -4.21 -4.81 -31.02
C PHE A 593 -4.31 -5.90 -29.96
N VAL A 594 -5.13 -6.92 -30.23
CA VAL A 594 -5.37 -8.05 -29.30
C VAL A 594 -4.08 -8.80 -28.92
N GLY A 595 -3.09 -8.83 -29.82
CA GLY A 595 -1.80 -9.48 -29.60
C GLY A 595 -0.75 -8.63 -28.90
N PHE A 596 -1.06 -7.37 -28.53
CA PHE A 596 -0.08 -6.49 -27.87
C PHE A 596 0.32 -7.04 -26.49
N PRO A 597 1.61 -7.43 -26.29
CA PRO A 597 1.98 -8.28 -25.16
C PRO A 597 2.17 -7.52 -23.84
N ILE A 598 2.39 -6.20 -23.92
CA ILE A 598 2.81 -5.39 -22.75
C ILE A 598 1.58 -4.68 -22.16
N HIS A 599 1.40 -4.80 -20.84
CA HIS A 599 0.38 -4.03 -20.14
C HIS A 599 0.94 -2.67 -19.71
N PRO A 600 0.26 -1.54 -20.02
CA PRO A 600 0.78 -0.20 -19.75
C PRO A 600 0.93 0.15 -18.26
N ILE A 601 0.29 -0.58 -17.36
CA ILE A 601 0.29 -0.33 -15.90
C ILE A 601 1.72 -0.28 -15.30
N GLY A 602 2.66 -1.01 -15.90
CA GLY A 602 4.06 -1.01 -15.46
C GLY A 602 4.74 0.37 -15.60
N LEU A 603 4.35 1.17 -16.61
CA LEU A 603 4.86 2.52 -16.78
C LEU A 603 4.45 3.45 -15.63
N ALA A 604 3.21 3.30 -15.11
CA ALA A 604 2.71 4.11 -14.00
C ALA A 604 3.36 3.81 -12.64
N LEU A 605 4.09 2.70 -12.54
CA LEU A 605 4.88 2.34 -11.35
C LEU A 605 6.28 2.93 -11.38
N GLY A 606 6.84 3.15 -12.56
CA GLY A 606 8.18 3.70 -12.76
C GLY A 606 9.28 2.85 -12.11
N TYR A 607 10.35 3.52 -11.73
CA TYR A 607 11.50 2.92 -11.01
C TYR A 607 11.56 3.48 -9.58
N THR A 608 10.48 3.31 -8.83
CA THR A 608 10.43 3.66 -7.41
C THR A 608 11.26 2.70 -6.56
N TYR A 609 11.60 3.11 -5.31
CA TYR A 609 12.37 2.27 -4.39
C TYR A 609 11.77 0.85 -4.24
N PRO A 610 10.47 0.66 -3.97
CA PRO A 610 9.89 -0.68 -3.91
C PRO A 610 10.06 -1.47 -5.20
N ILE A 611 9.84 -0.85 -6.36
CA ILE A 611 9.98 -1.53 -7.66
C ILE A 611 11.43 -1.93 -7.92
N SER A 612 12.42 -1.13 -7.49
CA SER A 612 13.83 -1.47 -7.59
C SER A 612 14.21 -2.74 -6.81
N GLN A 613 13.45 -3.05 -5.76
CA GLN A 613 13.68 -4.23 -4.92
C GLN A 613 12.99 -5.50 -5.44
N ILE A 614 11.97 -5.38 -6.29
CA ILE A 614 11.11 -6.51 -6.68
C ILE A 614 11.11 -6.84 -8.17
N TRP A 615 11.56 -5.95 -9.05
CA TRP A 615 11.44 -6.13 -10.50
C TRP A 615 12.02 -7.46 -10.99
N PHE A 616 13.14 -7.89 -10.41
CA PHE A 616 13.79 -9.16 -10.76
C PHE A 616 12.96 -10.38 -10.33
N SER A 617 12.30 -10.31 -9.17
CA SER A 617 11.37 -11.34 -8.70
C SER A 617 10.15 -11.47 -9.60
N VAL A 618 9.63 -10.33 -10.08
CA VAL A 618 8.52 -10.29 -11.05
C VAL A 618 8.97 -10.89 -12.40
N PHE A 619 10.19 -10.60 -12.84
CA PHE A 619 10.80 -11.22 -14.04
C PHE A 619 10.90 -12.74 -13.89
N ILE A 620 11.41 -13.25 -12.76
CA ILE A 620 11.50 -14.71 -12.51
C ILE A 620 10.10 -15.33 -12.55
N ALA A 621 9.11 -14.74 -11.87
CA ALA A 621 7.76 -15.26 -11.86
C ALA A 621 7.11 -15.26 -13.25
N TRP A 622 7.34 -14.19 -14.04
CA TRP A 622 6.90 -14.10 -15.42
C TRP A 622 7.51 -15.20 -16.29
N LEU A 623 8.84 -15.39 -16.20
CA LEU A 623 9.56 -16.41 -16.96
C LEU A 623 9.07 -17.81 -16.61
N LEU A 624 8.99 -18.14 -15.32
CA LEU A 624 8.50 -19.45 -14.87
C LEU A 624 7.07 -19.70 -15.35
N LYS A 625 6.18 -18.70 -15.21
CA LYS A 625 4.80 -18.82 -15.67
C LYS A 625 4.70 -18.96 -17.17
N ALA A 626 5.50 -18.23 -17.95
CA ALA A 626 5.53 -18.34 -19.42
C ALA A 626 5.94 -19.75 -19.86
N VAL A 627 6.98 -20.33 -19.26
CA VAL A 627 7.45 -21.68 -19.49
C VAL A 627 6.38 -22.71 -19.13
N ILE A 628 5.80 -22.59 -17.92
CA ILE A 628 4.74 -23.50 -17.44
C ILE A 628 3.54 -23.48 -18.35
N LEU A 629 3.09 -22.29 -18.80
CA LEU A 629 1.95 -22.18 -19.71
C LEU A 629 2.27 -22.69 -21.11
N LYS A 630 3.50 -22.48 -21.60
CA LYS A 630 3.93 -22.98 -22.93
C LYS A 630 3.93 -24.51 -23.00
N TYR A 631 4.44 -25.18 -21.98
CA TYR A 631 4.64 -26.64 -21.99
C TYR A 631 3.55 -27.41 -21.23
N GLY A 632 3.02 -26.85 -20.13
CA GLY A 632 2.01 -27.48 -19.27
C GLY A 632 0.59 -26.97 -19.45
N GLY A 633 0.43 -25.88 -20.22
CA GLY A 633 -0.87 -25.25 -20.45
C GLY A 633 -1.58 -24.81 -19.15
N ALA A 634 -2.89 -24.65 -19.21
CA ALA A 634 -3.72 -24.31 -18.07
C ALA A 634 -3.71 -25.39 -16.96
N LYS A 635 -3.46 -26.66 -17.31
CA LYS A 635 -3.37 -27.76 -16.34
C LYS A 635 -2.09 -27.62 -15.49
N GLY A 636 -0.96 -27.35 -16.12
CA GLY A 636 0.31 -27.09 -15.43
C GLY A 636 0.24 -25.88 -14.50
N TYR A 637 -0.37 -24.79 -14.98
CA TYR A 637 -0.61 -23.60 -14.15
C TYR A 637 -1.42 -23.91 -12.88
N ARG A 638 -2.52 -24.65 -13.01
CA ARG A 638 -3.38 -25.01 -11.86
C ARG A 638 -2.68 -25.96 -10.90
N LEU A 639 -1.94 -26.90 -11.42
CA LEU A 639 -1.20 -27.89 -10.61
C LEU A 639 -0.15 -27.20 -9.73
N LEU A 640 0.58 -26.23 -10.27
CA LEU A 640 1.68 -25.57 -9.55
C LEU A 640 1.25 -24.34 -8.72
N ARG A 641 0.00 -23.87 -8.87
CA ARG A 641 -0.51 -22.73 -8.08
C ARG A 641 -0.37 -22.94 -6.56
N PRO A 642 -0.69 -24.11 -5.96
CA PRO A 642 -0.48 -24.35 -4.53
C PRO A 642 0.99 -24.21 -4.10
N PHE A 643 1.95 -24.61 -4.95
CA PHE A 643 3.38 -24.44 -4.68
C PHE A 643 3.76 -22.95 -4.52
N PHE A 644 3.32 -22.08 -5.43
CA PHE A 644 3.63 -20.65 -5.35
C PHE A 644 2.91 -19.96 -4.19
N LEU A 645 1.69 -20.38 -3.85
CA LEU A 645 0.98 -19.91 -2.65
C LEU A 645 1.69 -20.38 -1.36
N GLY A 646 2.19 -21.61 -1.35
CA GLY A 646 3.03 -22.14 -0.27
C GLY A 646 4.30 -21.34 -0.09
N MET A 647 4.95 -20.94 -1.20
CA MET A 647 6.15 -20.10 -1.17
C MET A 647 5.92 -18.76 -0.48
N VAL A 648 4.77 -18.11 -0.70
CA VAL A 648 4.38 -16.89 0.03
C VAL A 648 4.25 -17.15 1.53
N LEU A 649 3.55 -18.22 1.90
CA LEU A 649 3.36 -18.60 3.31
C LEU A 649 4.68 -18.96 3.99
N GLY A 650 5.58 -19.65 3.29
CA GLY A 650 6.89 -20.03 3.82
C GLY A 650 7.80 -18.83 4.05
N ALA A 651 7.79 -17.86 3.12
CA ALA A 651 8.59 -16.64 3.26
C ALA A 651 8.13 -15.79 4.44
N PHE A 652 6.83 -15.49 4.53
CA PHE A 652 6.29 -14.73 5.66
C PHE A 652 6.31 -15.54 6.97
N GLY A 653 6.10 -16.87 6.90
CA GLY A 653 6.21 -17.75 8.07
C GLY A 653 7.61 -17.76 8.68
N ALA A 654 8.64 -17.83 7.84
CA ALA A 654 10.04 -17.70 8.28
C ALA A 654 10.32 -16.32 8.87
N ALA A 655 9.90 -15.25 8.19
CA ALA A 655 10.09 -13.89 8.67
C ALA A 655 9.41 -13.66 10.04
N GLY A 656 8.17 -14.14 10.22
CA GLY A 656 7.46 -14.04 11.49
C GLY A 656 8.08 -14.88 12.60
N LEU A 657 8.55 -16.10 12.29
CA LEU A 657 9.26 -16.96 13.25
C LEU A 657 10.57 -16.29 13.71
N TRP A 658 11.37 -15.81 12.78
CA TRP A 658 12.65 -15.16 13.13
C TRP A 658 12.42 -13.84 13.86
N LEU A 659 11.39 -13.07 13.52
CA LEU A 659 11.03 -11.87 14.29
C LEU A 659 10.74 -12.20 15.77
N ALA A 660 10.04 -13.32 16.03
CA ALA A 660 9.80 -13.78 17.38
C ALA A 660 11.08 -14.28 18.09
N ILE A 661 11.96 -15.01 17.39
CA ILE A 661 13.26 -15.46 17.91
C ILE A 661 14.16 -14.27 18.21
N ASP A 662 14.27 -13.31 17.28
CA ASP A 662 15.10 -12.11 17.41
C ASP A 662 14.66 -11.21 18.56
N ALA A 663 13.35 -11.14 18.82
CA ALA A 663 12.81 -10.42 19.97
C ALA A 663 13.34 -10.96 21.33
N TRP A 664 13.72 -12.25 21.39
CA TRP A 664 14.33 -12.88 22.58
C TRP A 664 15.85 -12.90 22.50
N GLY A 665 16.40 -13.12 21.29
CA GLY A 665 17.84 -13.34 21.08
C GLY A 665 18.66 -12.08 20.91
N GLY A 666 18.02 -10.91 20.68
CA GLY A 666 18.69 -9.62 20.51
C GLY A 666 19.35 -9.41 19.14
N ASN A 667 19.22 -10.34 18.19
CA ASN A 667 19.66 -10.18 16.81
C ASN A 667 18.58 -9.48 15.98
N ALA A 668 18.95 -9.05 14.76
CA ALA A 668 18.05 -8.40 13.81
C ALA A 668 18.16 -9.07 12.44
N ASN A 669 17.20 -9.94 12.11
CA ASN A 669 17.11 -10.58 10.81
C ASN A 669 16.05 -9.93 9.94
N TRP A 670 16.46 -9.42 8.76
CA TRP A 670 15.58 -8.75 7.83
C TRP A 670 15.41 -9.57 6.54
N PHE A 671 14.31 -10.32 6.43
CA PHE A 671 14.02 -11.20 5.30
C PHE A 671 13.00 -10.63 4.31
N THR A 672 12.02 -9.85 4.80
CA THR A 672 11.01 -9.18 3.98
C THR A 672 11.26 -7.67 3.94
N LEU A 673 10.61 -6.95 3.04
CA LEU A 673 10.77 -5.49 2.90
C LEU A 673 10.40 -4.75 4.17
#